data_52666b9b251184c48faa91eaba877c32
#
_entry.id   52666b9b251184c48faa91eaba877c32
#
_cell.length_a   1.000
_cell.length_b   1.000
_cell.length_c   1.000
_cell.angle_alpha   90.00
_cell.angle_beta   90.00
_cell.angle_gamma   90.00
#
_symmetry.space_group_name_H-M   'P 1'
#
loop_
_entity.id
_entity.type
_entity.pdbx_description
1 polymer ?
#
loop_
_entity_poly.entity_id
_entity_poly.type
_entity_poly.pdbx_seq_one_letter_code
_entity_poly.pdbx_strand_id
1 'polypeptide(L)'
;MLDADGSPMLGVSVVVKDTHRGVVTDENGRFSLQADENAVLVFRFLGYQTQEIALNGRSSITVQMKVSTQELKEVTVTSTGIKRQIKDFAGTVNVISASQIKELAIPAVGDAVRFMPGVNYIDEDGRGLRPGIGLRGMEPNRNSNTLVVIDGKIPIGQSYSDMGGYYMMPVGAIESVEVIKGASPALYGSGSIGGVVNIITKKGAARPYTGINLQYGNHNALNIGIETVGNTNEGNMNYYAGFHRRQGDGFRKSRSRYNVNDLTANVTAKVGEKNEWRFFLNGFTEYSDTPGGLSQAQWEQDPEQSVNPHDFFEARRFSTAISYKRSFDETNSLTTSIYGSYLKRDWWLDNRNADPTKRKFTSALRDIPTVGLFSDYERTNTLFGKENKLLAGIRLHTDITHEVSVAGDEMGKKAGKTTANSANTVAVVEGYVFDEFHITDKLNINPGLRYTFVNYDKEDYFRNNWDNRNEDAFIYSLGLFYKFSEQYRAYATYSKGYKMPQIRLAFETNGDLDAETSNNYEIGFRTQPTQWLEIELAAYILDFNHKIFRESGLLNNGGKALHRGIEVSGAIYPVEGLKLYGNGAIQRATIEYGMYKGNRVPYAPRYTATAGAKYQCAVGEGTLTTNVYGNFVSSQFSDIKNTEVGSANGNIGLIPKFFLLNATANYSYKQWNFNLNALNLLNRKYFTTRHSAWGGIMPAATISVLGGVGYQF
;
A
#
# COMPACT_ATOMS: atom_id res chain seq x y z
N MET A 1 24.96 -10.53 27.56
CA MET A 1 23.76 -9.80 27.05
C MET A 1 22.60 -10.74 26.96
N LEU A 2 21.50 -10.38 27.55
CA LEU A 2 20.27 -11.18 27.54
C LEU A 2 19.13 -10.33 26.95
N ASP A 3 18.18 -10.95 26.28
CA ASP A 3 16.94 -10.30 25.88
C ASP A 3 15.95 -10.15 27.06
N ALA A 4 14.77 -9.62 26.80
CA ALA A 4 13.73 -9.45 27.81
C ALA A 4 13.28 -10.77 28.46
N ASP A 5 13.42 -11.88 27.73
CA ASP A 5 13.03 -13.23 28.16
C ASP A 5 14.20 -13.99 28.82
N GLY A 6 15.38 -13.36 28.94
CA GLY A 6 16.58 -13.97 29.52
C GLY A 6 17.39 -14.84 28.56
N SER A 7 17.11 -14.83 27.27
CA SER A 7 17.86 -15.58 26.26
C SER A 7 19.11 -14.79 25.80
N PRO A 8 20.21 -15.45 25.40
CA PRO A 8 21.40 -14.76 24.90
C PRO A 8 21.12 -13.95 23.63
N MET A 9 21.69 -12.76 23.50
CA MET A 9 21.54 -11.88 22.35
C MET A 9 22.82 -11.77 21.52
N LEU A 10 22.77 -12.25 20.29
CA LEU A 10 23.80 -12.06 19.27
C LEU A 10 23.68 -10.67 18.62
N GLY A 11 24.81 -10.00 18.36
CA GLY A 11 24.87 -8.79 17.55
C GLY A 11 24.52 -7.49 18.29
N VAL A 12 24.41 -7.50 19.62
CA VAL A 12 24.24 -6.27 20.41
C VAL A 12 25.52 -5.43 20.28
N SER A 13 25.40 -4.20 19.83
CA SER A 13 26.50 -3.24 19.79
C SER A 13 26.81 -2.74 21.20
N VAL A 14 28.04 -2.88 21.63
CA VAL A 14 28.58 -2.42 22.91
C VAL A 14 29.70 -1.43 22.62
N VAL A 15 29.51 -0.17 22.95
CA VAL A 15 30.45 0.93 22.64
C VAL A 15 30.80 1.68 23.90
N VAL A 16 32.07 2.06 24.05
CA VAL A 16 32.49 2.99 25.11
C VAL A 16 31.97 4.38 24.76
N LYS A 17 31.17 4.98 25.65
CA LYS A 17 30.52 6.28 25.44
C LYS A 17 31.54 7.34 25.00
N ASP A 18 31.13 8.17 24.05
CA ASP A 18 31.92 9.27 23.48
C ASP A 18 33.22 8.83 22.78
N THR A 19 33.33 7.54 22.38
CA THR A 19 34.45 6.99 21.62
C THR A 19 33.95 6.16 20.42
N HIS A 20 34.85 5.80 19.50
CA HIS A 20 34.59 4.84 18.42
C HIS A 20 34.99 3.39 18.79
N ARG A 21 35.37 3.13 20.05
CA ARG A 21 35.74 1.78 20.50
C ARG A 21 34.51 0.98 20.89
N GLY A 22 34.25 -0.11 20.18
CA GLY A 22 33.12 -0.98 20.43
C GLY A 22 33.29 -2.37 19.88
N VAL A 23 32.46 -3.29 20.30
CA VAL A 23 32.35 -4.68 19.88
C VAL A 23 30.90 -5.06 19.72
N VAL A 24 30.63 -6.22 19.12
CA VAL A 24 29.31 -6.83 19.08
C VAL A 24 29.32 -8.15 19.86
N THR A 25 28.17 -8.51 20.43
CA THR A 25 28.03 -9.78 21.16
C THR A 25 28.02 -10.97 20.23
N ASP A 26 28.57 -12.08 20.68
CA ASP A 26 28.58 -13.40 20.02
C ASP A 26 27.23 -14.12 20.14
N GLU A 27 27.13 -15.34 19.58
CA GLU A 27 25.96 -16.21 19.64
C GLU A 27 25.49 -16.57 21.05
N ASN A 28 26.36 -16.53 22.03
CA ASN A 28 26.09 -16.77 23.45
C ASN A 28 25.80 -15.47 24.22
N GLY A 29 25.66 -14.34 23.51
CA GLY A 29 25.43 -13.02 24.10
C GLY A 29 26.66 -12.48 24.85
N ARG A 30 27.89 -13.01 24.62
CA ARG A 30 29.09 -12.59 25.28
C ARG A 30 29.82 -11.52 24.47
N PHE A 31 30.53 -10.65 25.18
CA PHE A 31 31.43 -9.65 24.59
C PHE A 31 32.64 -9.43 25.46
N SER A 32 33.72 -8.97 24.87
CA SER A 32 34.95 -8.56 25.55
C SER A 32 35.42 -7.23 24.97
N LEU A 33 35.58 -6.22 25.83
CA LEU A 33 35.92 -4.86 25.41
C LEU A 33 36.88 -4.24 26.44
N GLN A 34 38.00 -3.69 25.96
CA GLN A 34 38.90 -2.93 26.84
C GLN A 34 38.34 -1.53 27.05
N ALA A 35 38.13 -1.15 28.31
CA ALA A 35 37.59 0.15 28.71
C ALA A 35 38.22 0.55 30.06
N ASP A 36 38.21 1.85 30.33
CA ASP A 36 38.65 2.41 31.61
C ASP A 36 37.70 2.01 32.76
N GLU A 37 38.21 1.89 33.98
CA GLU A 37 37.44 1.42 35.14
C GLU A 37 36.16 2.22 35.41
N ASN A 38 36.12 3.52 35.04
CA ASN A 38 34.97 4.39 35.17
C ASN A 38 34.24 4.65 33.85
N ALA A 39 34.55 3.90 32.80
CA ALA A 39 33.87 4.09 31.52
C ALA A 39 32.38 3.77 31.59
N VAL A 40 31.60 4.47 30.78
CA VAL A 40 30.19 4.15 30.54
C VAL A 40 30.10 3.35 29.24
N LEU A 41 29.50 2.18 29.31
CA LEU A 41 29.21 1.38 28.13
C LEU A 41 27.79 1.65 27.63
N VAL A 42 27.66 1.85 26.33
CA VAL A 42 26.40 2.06 25.64
C VAL A 42 26.04 0.79 24.89
N PHE A 43 24.91 0.20 25.24
CA PHE A 43 24.36 -1.00 24.64
C PHE A 43 23.26 -0.64 23.68
N ARG A 44 23.37 -1.08 22.42
CA ARG A 44 22.38 -0.82 21.35
C ARG A 44 22.05 -2.08 20.59
N PHE A 45 20.77 -2.33 20.43
CA PHE A 45 20.27 -3.39 19.57
C PHE A 45 18.93 -2.99 18.98
N LEU A 46 18.68 -3.35 17.74
CA LEU A 46 17.44 -2.99 17.05
C LEU A 46 16.23 -3.63 17.77
N GLY A 47 15.24 -2.82 18.14
CA GLY A 47 14.07 -3.31 18.88
C GLY A 47 14.20 -3.15 20.41
N TYR A 48 15.32 -2.70 20.95
CA TYR A 48 15.56 -2.58 22.40
C TYR A 48 15.95 -1.15 22.81
N GLN A 49 15.68 -0.79 24.04
CA GLN A 49 16.10 0.50 24.61
C GLN A 49 17.64 0.57 24.66
N THR A 50 18.19 1.69 24.20
CA THR A 50 19.61 1.96 24.43
C THR A 50 19.83 2.06 25.95
N GLN A 51 20.76 1.29 26.48
CA GLN A 51 21.11 1.33 27.90
C GLN A 51 22.54 1.84 28.06
N GLU A 52 22.73 2.73 29.02
CA GLU A 52 24.04 3.22 29.41
C GLU A 52 24.36 2.70 30.81
N ILE A 53 25.47 2.01 30.95
CA ILE A 53 25.87 1.40 32.21
C ILE A 53 27.31 1.79 32.53
N ALA A 54 27.50 2.47 33.66
CA ALA A 54 28.84 2.77 34.18
C ALA A 54 29.50 1.50 34.71
N LEU A 55 30.75 1.26 34.37
CA LEU A 55 31.51 0.09 34.83
C LEU A 55 31.76 0.15 36.35
N ASN A 56 32.14 1.27 36.86
CA ASN A 56 32.38 1.48 38.29
C ASN A 56 33.36 0.39 38.86
N GLY A 57 34.46 0.12 38.13
CA GLY A 57 35.44 -0.87 38.50
C GLY A 57 35.06 -2.32 38.26
N ARG A 58 33.91 -2.63 37.69
CA ARG A 58 33.46 -4.00 37.40
C ARG A 58 34.15 -4.56 36.14
N SER A 59 34.74 -5.71 36.28
CA SER A 59 35.35 -6.45 35.17
C SER A 59 34.37 -7.37 34.42
N SER A 60 33.21 -7.63 34.97
CA SER A 60 32.13 -8.42 34.36
C SER A 60 30.75 -7.81 34.65
N ILE A 61 29.91 -7.72 33.64
CA ILE A 61 28.58 -7.24 33.75
C ILE A 61 27.63 -8.13 32.94
N THR A 62 26.42 -8.35 33.48
CA THR A 62 25.32 -8.95 32.75
C THR A 62 24.26 -7.88 32.55
N VAL A 63 23.83 -7.69 31.29
CA VAL A 63 22.85 -6.70 30.92
C VAL A 63 21.68 -7.40 30.28
N GLN A 64 20.48 -7.18 30.80
CA GLN A 64 19.23 -7.61 30.19
C GLN A 64 18.67 -6.42 29.40
N MET A 65 18.55 -6.59 28.11
CA MET A 65 18.02 -5.56 27.23
C MET A 65 16.50 -5.44 27.42
N LYS A 66 16.02 -4.21 27.60
CA LYS A 66 14.58 -3.93 27.68
C LYS A 66 14.06 -3.69 26.29
N VAL A 67 12.96 -4.36 25.91
CA VAL A 67 12.28 -4.09 24.65
C VAL A 67 11.87 -2.61 24.62
N SER A 68 12.18 -1.92 23.54
CA SER A 68 11.77 -0.54 23.37
C SER A 68 10.27 -0.51 23.07
N THR A 69 9.49 0.07 23.95
CA THR A 69 8.09 0.40 23.68
C THR A 69 7.93 1.60 22.73
N GLN A 70 9.03 2.30 22.46
CA GLN A 70 9.07 3.39 21.50
C GLN A 70 9.32 2.85 20.10
N GLU A 71 8.29 2.85 19.27
CA GLU A 71 8.32 2.50 17.85
C GLU A 71 9.11 3.49 16.97
N LEU A 72 9.86 4.40 17.55
CA LEU A 72 10.67 5.41 16.87
C LEU A 72 11.98 4.86 16.36
N LYS A 73 11.92 3.72 15.70
CA LYS A 73 13.14 3.18 15.12
C LYS A 73 13.05 3.21 13.63
N GLU A 74 13.95 3.99 13.10
CA GLU A 74 14.58 3.91 11.78
C GLU A 74 13.78 3.08 10.76
N VAL A 75 12.48 3.44 10.61
CA VAL A 75 11.71 2.88 9.52
C VAL A 75 12.37 3.39 8.23
N THR A 76 13.02 2.50 7.56
CA THR A 76 13.72 2.78 6.31
C THR A 76 12.74 2.71 5.18
N VAL A 77 12.59 3.78 4.40
CA VAL A 77 11.88 3.76 3.13
C VAL A 77 12.77 3.08 2.10
N THR A 78 12.31 1.99 1.55
CA THR A 78 13.03 1.23 0.51
C THR A 78 12.52 1.53 -0.89
N SER A 79 11.37 2.19 -0.95
CA SER A 79 10.61 2.44 -2.17
C SER A 79 11.29 3.37 -3.18
N THR A 80 12.23 4.19 -2.73
CA THR A 80 12.93 5.14 -3.62
C THR A 80 14.14 4.54 -4.34
N GLY A 81 14.39 3.22 -4.20
CA GLY A 81 15.63 2.60 -4.66
C GLY A 81 16.83 2.88 -3.74
N ILE A 82 16.82 4.01 -3.06
CA ILE A 82 17.82 4.39 -2.07
C ILE A 82 17.22 4.17 -0.68
N LYS A 83 17.82 3.31 0.14
CA LYS A 83 17.38 3.11 1.53
C LYS A 83 17.55 4.40 2.32
N ARG A 84 16.46 4.93 2.86
CA ARG A 84 16.44 6.17 3.66
C ARG A 84 15.64 6.00 4.91
N GLN A 85 16.02 6.71 5.96
CA GLN A 85 15.15 6.88 7.12
C GLN A 85 13.99 7.80 6.75
N ILE A 86 12.76 7.47 7.15
CA ILE A 86 11.57 8.30 6.88
C ILE A 86 11.81 9.75 7.32
N LYS A 87 12.47 9.93 8.47
CA LYS A 87 12.72 11.25 9.04
C LYS A 87 13.52 12.18 8.10
N ASP A 88 14.31 11.63 7.19
CA ASP A 88 15.21 12.36 6.29
C ASP A 88 14.72 12.39 4.83
N PHE A 89 13.50 11.92 4.58
CA PHE A 89 12.88 11.94 3.25
C PHE A 89 12.22 13.30 2.96
N ALA A 90 12.51 13.89 1.79
CA ALA A 90 11.82 15.08 1.31
C ALA A 90 10.47 14.68 0.67
N GLY A 91 9.41 14.72 1.44
CA GLY A 91 8.05 14.35 1.04
C GLY A 91 7.30 13.60 2.15
N THR A 92 6.00 13.45 2.02
CA THR A 92 5.18 12.69 2.98
C THR A 92 5.31 11.19 2.71
N VAL A 93 5.77 10.44 3.71
CA VAL A 93 5.79 8.97 3.71
C VAL A 93 5.19 8.46 5.00
N ASN A 94 4.19 7.61 4.89
CA ASN A 94 3.60 6.92 6.03
C ASN A 94 3.89 5.42 5.90
N VAL A 95 4.28 4.77 6.99
CA VAL A 95 4.62 3.34 6.99
C VAL A 95 3.90 2.62 8.12
N ILE A 96 3.41 1.43 7.84
CA ILE A 96 2.93 0.46 8.83
C ILE A 96 3.78 -0.80 8.69
N SER A 97 4.49 -1.16 9.76
CA SER A 97 5.38 -2.33 9.80
C SER A 97 4.61 -3.64 10.06
N ALA A 98 5.27 -4.79 9.82
CA ALA A 98 4.74 -6.11 10.16
C ALA A 98 4.39 -6.23 11.65
N SER A 99 5.20 -5.64 12.55
CA SER A 99 4.89 -5.61 13.98
C SER A 99 3.59 -4.87 14.27
N GLN A 100 3.40 -3.69 13.68
CA GLN A 100 2.17 -2.91 13.82
C GLN A 100 0.96 -3.63 13.22
N ILE A 101 1.11 -4.27 12.04
CA ILE A 101 0.07 -5.10 11.42
C ILE A 101 -0.36 -6.22 12.38
N LYS A 102 0.61 -6.90 13.00
CA LYS A 102 0.36 -7.97 13.98
C LYS A 102 -0.27 -7.44 15.27
N GLU A 103 0.30 -6.38 15.87
CA GLU A 103 -0.17 -5.79 17.13
C GLU A 103 -1.58 -5.20 17.03
N LEU A 104 -1.89 -4.57 15.89
CA LEU A 104 -3.19 -3.98 15.62
C LEU A 104 -4.18 -5.00 15.01
N ALA A 105 -3.75 -6.26 14.82
CA ALA A 105 -4.52 -7.34 14.21
C ALA A 105 -5.20 -6.92 12.89
N ILE A 106 -4.49 -6.17 12.04
CA ILE A 106 -5.00 -5.62 10.80
C ILE A 106 -5.32 -6.76 9.81
N PRO A 107 -6.58 -6.88 9.33
CA PRO A 107 -6.98 -8.03 8.51
C PRO A 107 -6.63 -7.91 7.02
N ALA A 108 -6.49 -6.67 6.51
CA ALA A 108 -6.22 -6.40 5.10
C ALA A 108 -5.41 -5.10 4.91
N VAL A 109 -4.71 -4.99 3.77
CA VAL A 109 -3.93 -3.79 3.42
C VAL A 109 -4.80 -2.52 3.40
N GLY A 110 -6.04 -2.62 2.92
CA GLY A 110 -6.98 -1.49 2.93
C GLY A 110 -7.27 -0.96 4.34
N ASP A 111 -7.30 -1.83 5.35
CA ASP A 111 -7.46 -1.40 6.73
C ASP A 111 -6.16 -0.76 7.26
N ALA A 112 -4.99 -1.25 6.83
CA ALA A 112 -3.71 -0.64 7.18
C ALA A 112 -3.62 0.82 6.71
N VAL A 113 -4.00 1.12 5.49
CA VAL A 113 -3.89 2.48 4.93
C VAL A 113 -4.89 3.47 5.57
N ARG A 114 -5.92 3.01 6.28
CA ARG A 114 -6.83 3.89 7.05
C ARG A 114 -6.14 4.58 8.23
N PHE A 115 -5.02 4.05 8.69
CA PHE A 115 -4.20 4.70 9.73
C PHE A 115 -3.32 5.84 9.19
N MET A 116 -3.47 6.20 7.90
CA MET A 116 -2.65 7.23 7.25
C MET A 116 -3.50 8.45 6.89
N PRO A 117 -3.00 9.69 7.10
CA PRO A 117 -3.78 10.90 6.83
C PRO A 117 -4.09 11.05 5.34
N GLY A 118 -5.23 11.67 5.01
CA GLY A 118 -5.61 11.99 3.63
C GLY A 118 -5.92 10.78 2.73
N VAL A 119 -6.09 9.60 3.31
CA VAL A 119 -6.51 8.38 2.60
C VAL A 119 -8.03 8.27 2.61
N ASN A 120 -8.62 8.07 1.44
CA ASN A 120 -10.00 7.64 1.25
C ASN A 120 -10.00 6.18 0.77
N TYR A 121 -10.53 5.28 1.58
CA TYR A 121 -10.56 3.86 1.30
C TYR A 121 -11.98 3.41 0.97
N ILE A 122 -12.14 2.77 -0.18
CA ILE A 122 -13.37 2.11 -0.62
C ILE A 122 -13.17 0.60 -0.55
N ASP A 123 -14.10 -0.09 0.11
CA ASP A 123 -14.21 -1.54 0.07
C ASP A 123 -15.47 -1.90 -0.73
N GLU A 124 -15.28 -2.32 -1.97
CA GLU A 124 -16.39 -2.60 -2.89
C GLU A 124 -17.24 -3.79 -2.48
N ASP A 125 -16.65 -4.74 -1.79
CA ASP A 125 -17.29 -6.00 -1.43
C ASP A 125 -17.52 -6.19 0.07
N GLY A 126 -17.02 -5.28 0.90
CA GLY A 126 -17.11 -5.35 2.35
C GLY A 126 -16.24 -6.47 2.97
N ARG A 127 -15.27 -7.01 2.22
CA ARG A 127 -14.41 -8.13 2.60
C ARG A 127 -12.92 -7.84 2.41
N GLY A 128 -12.60 -6.64 1.91
CA GLY A 128 -11.23 -6.19 1.63
C GLY A 128 -10.54 -6.95 0.49
N LEU A 129 -11.30 -7.53 -0.45
CA LEU A 129 -10.74 -8.27 -1.58
C LEU A 129 -10.30 -7.33 -2.71
N ARG A 130 -11.07 -6.28 -2.94
CA ARG A 130 -10.85 -5.29 -4.01
C ARG A 130 -10.80 -3.88 -3.44
N PRO A 131 -9.73 -3.53 -2.71
CA PRO A 131 -9.61 -2.21 -2.11
C PRO A 131 -9.41 -1.12 -3.15
N GLY A 132 -10.18 -0.05 -3.03
CA GLY A 132 -9.94 1.20 -3.72
C GLY A 132 -9.27 2.21 -2.80
N ILE A 133 -8.10 2.72 -3.16
CA ILE A 133 -7.31 3.64 -2.35
C ILE A 133 -7.15 4.96 -3.10
N GLY A 134 -7.75 6.01 -2.57
CA GLY A 134 -7.59 7.39 -3.04
C GLY A 134 -6.74 8.20 -2.07
N LEU A 135 -5.81 8.96 -2.57
CA LEU A 135 -4.93 9.82 -1.80
C LEU A 135 -5.26 11.29 -2.11
N ARG A 136 -5.33 12.16 -1.09
CA ARG A 136 -5.48 13.61 -1.26
C ARG A 136 -6.69 14.03 -2.11
N GLY A 137 -7.82 13.34 -1.91
CA GLY A 137 -9.06 13.62 -2.63
C GLY A 137 -9.10 13.10 -4.08
N MET A 138 -8.14 12.27 -4.49
CA MET A 138 -8.23 11.54 -5.75
C MET A 138 -9.26 10.43 -5.65
N GLU A 139 -9.87 10.10 -6.79
CA GLU A 139 -10.83 9.02 -6.89
C GLU A 139 -10.17 7.67 -6.54
N PRO A 140 -10.72 6.93 -5.57
CA PRO A 140 -10.15 5.67 -5.11
C PRO A 140 -10.49 4.47 -6.00
N ASN A 141 -11.47 4.60 -6.91
CA ASN A 141 -11.98 3.49 -7.70
C ASN A 141 -10.85 2.72 -8.37
N ARG A 142 -10.69 1.45 -7.95
CA ARG A 142 -9.69 0.50 -8.46
C ARG A 142 -8.26 1.02 -8.51
N ASN A 143 -7.91 1.92 -7.59
CA ASN A 143 -6.58 2.52 -7.50
C ASN A 143 -6.18 3.29 -8.77
N SER A 144 -7.15 3.86 -9.50
CA SER A 144 -6.91 4.48 -10.81
C SER A 144 -5.94 5.67 -10.79
N ASN A 145 -5.74 6.31 -9.64
CA ASN A 145 -4.83 7.44 -9.44
C ASN A 145 -3.78 7.17 -8.35
N THR A 146 -3.71 5.92 -7.86
CA THR A 146 -2.76 5.48 -6.84
C THR A 146 -2.08 4.22 -7.33
N LEU A 147 -0.80 4.31 -7.59
CA LEU A 147 -0.02 3.16 -8.04
C LEU A 147 0.24 2.21 -6.87
N VAL A 148 -0.06 0.92 -7.05
CA VAL A 148 0.25 -0.11 -6.06
C VAL A 148 1.35 -1.01 -6.60
N VAL A 149 2.45 -1.13 -5.86
CA VAL A 149 3.62 -1.92 -6.26
C VAL A 149 4.09 -2.85 -5.15
N ILE A 150 4.78 -3.91 -5.54
CA ILE A 150 5.49 -4.82 -4.64
C ILE A 150 6.99 -4.49 -4.71
N ASP A 151 7.62 -4.33 -3.55
CA ASP A 151 9.06 -4.08 -3.39
C ASP A 151 9.59 -2.94 -4.26
N GLY A 152 8.78 -1.90 -4.43
CA GLY A 152 9.11 -0.67 -5.14
C GLY A 152 9.02 -0.72 -6.66
N LYS A 153 8.81 -1.90 -7.27
CA LYS A 153 9.00 -2.06 -8.72
C LYS A 153 7.97 -2.91 -9.44
N ILE A 154 7.51 -4.01 -8.85
CA ILE A 154 6.59 -4.96 -9.50
C ILE A 154 5.16 -4.42 -9.37
N PRO A 155 4.49 -4.03 -10.45
CA PRO A 155 3.12 -3.50 -10.35
C PRO A 155 2.14 -4.61 -9.95
N ILE A 156 1.20 -4.27 -9.08
CA ILE A 156 0.08 -5.16 -8.74
C ILE A 156 -1.01 -5.08 -9.81
N GLY A 157 -1.25 -3.90 -10.34
CA GLY A 157 -2.19 -3.64 -11.43
C GLY A 157 -1.46 -3.20 -12.71
N GLN A 158 -2.22 -3.08 -13.78
CA GLN A 158 -1.73 -2.65 -15.08
C GLN A 158 -2.01 -1.15 -15.26
N SER A 159 -1.01 -0.31 -14.98
CA SER A 159 -1.16 1.15 -14.98
C SER A 159 -1.54 1.73 -16.34
N TYR A 160 -1.28 1.01 -17.41
CA TYR A 160 -1.46 1.47 -18.80
C TYR A 160 -2.60 0.75 -19.52
N SER A 161 -2.92 -0.50 -19.17
CA SER A 161 -3.88 -1.31 -19.92
C SER A 161 -5.23 -1.48 -19.24
N ASP A 162 -5.27 -1.78 -17.94
CA ASP A 162 -6.51 -1.97 -17.18
C ASP A 162 -6.39 -1.38 -15.77
N MET A 163 -7.52 -1.15 -15.13
CA MET A 163 -7.54 -0.69 -13.75
C MET A 163 -6.93 -1.75 -12.82
N GLY A 164 -6.06 -1.33 -11.92
CA GLY A 164 -5.58 -2.15 -10.82
C GLY A 164 -6.69 -2.57 -9.85
N GLY A 165 -6.36 -3.26 -8.78
CA GLY A 165 -7.30 -3.55 -7.69
C GLY A 165 -8.02 -4.90 -7.79
N TYR A 166 -7.60 -5.80 -8.68
CA TYR A 166 -8.08 -7.19 -8.71
C TYR A 166 -7.28 -8.14 -7.81
N TYR A 167 -6.21 -7.67 -7.25
CA TYR A 167 -5.36 -8.42 -6.33
C TYR A 167 -4.83 -7.49 -5.24
N MET A 168 -4.74 -8.00 -4.03
CA MET A 168 -4.02 -7.38 -2.93
C MET A 168 -3.34 -8.46 -2.09
N MET A 169 -2.06 -8.25 -1.80
CA MET A 169 -1.24 -9.21 -1.04
C MET A 169 -1.80 -9.43 0.37
N PRO A 170 -1.83 -10.67 0.88
CA PRO A 170 -2.24 -10.94 2.26
C PRO A 170 -1.26 -10.33 3.26
N VAL A 171 -1.78 -9.76 4.34
CA VAL A 171 -0.98 -9.06 5.36
C VAL A 171 0.08 -9.95 6.00
N GLY A 172 -0.13 -11.27 6.05
CA GLY A 172 0.84 -12.23 6.56
C GLY A 172 2.14 -12.30 5.74
N ALA A 173 2.11 -11.99 4.45
CA ALA A 173 3.29 -11.98 3.56
C ALA A 173 4.04 -10.62 3.56
N ILE A 174 3.55 -9.64 4.32
CA ILE A 174 4.00 -8.24 4.26
C ILE A 174 4.96 -7.92 5.41
N GLU A 175 6.08 -7.28 5.09
CA GLU A 175 7.01 -6.68 6.04
C GLU A 175 6.60 -5.25 6.41
N SER A 176 6.17 -4.46 5.41
CA SER A 176 5.61 -3.12 5.64
C SER A 176 4.73 -2.68 4.47
N VAL A 177 3.82 -1.75 4.76
CA VAL A 177 3.07 -0.98 3.77
C VAL A 177 3.53 0.46 3.84
N GLU A 178 4.09 0.98 2.75
CA GLU A 178 4.56 2.35 2.63
C GLU A 178 3.60 3.13 1.72
N VAL A 179 3.13 4.29 2.16
CA VAL A 179 2.33 5.22 1.33
C VAL A 179 3.14 6.49 1.11
N ILE A 180 3.53 6.73 -0.14
CA ILE A 180 4.38 7.83 -0.56
C ILE A 180 3.53 8.83 -1.33
N LYS A 181 3.59 10.10 -0.93
CA LYS A 181 2.88 11.21 -1.55
C LYS A 181 3.87 12.27 -2.07
N GLY A 182 3.40 13.25 -2.81
CA GLY A 182 4.25 14.35 -3.27
C GLY A 182 5.17 14.00 -4.44
N ALA A 183 6.49 13.95 -4.26
CA ALA A 183 7.50 13.78 -5.31
C ALA A 183 7.54 12.41 -6.02
N SER A 184 6.58 11.53 -5.73
CA SER A 184 6.54 10.15 -6.22
C SER A 184 6.44 9.96 -7.74
N PRO A 185 5.80 10.83 -8.54
CA PRO A 185 5.63 10.56 -9.97
C PRO A 185 6.93 10.41 -10.76
N ALA A 186 7.95 11.18 -10.44
CA ALA A 186 9.23 11.04 -11.11
C ALA A 186 9.92 9.70 -10.80
N LEU A 187 9.75 9.13 -9.58
CA LEU A 187 10.31 7.84 -9.19
C LEU A 187 9.55 6.65 -9.77
N TYR A 188 8.22 6.71 -9.81
CA TYR A 188 7.38 5.54 -10.07
C TYR A 188 6.68 5.53 -11.43
N GLY A 189 6.58 6.69 -12.09
CA GLY A 189 5.98 6.81 -13.40
C GLY A 189 4.45 6.94 -13.38
N SER A 190 3.80 6.49 -14.46
CA SER A 190 2.35 6.63 -14.68
C SER A 190 1.51 5.98 -13.58
N GLY A 191 0.37 6.60 -13.28
CA GLY A 191 -0.58 6.13 -12.28
C GLY A 191 -0.26 6.55 -10.85
N SER A 192 0.89 7.20 -10.60
CA SER A 192 1.31 7.67 -9.28
C SER A 192 0.93 9.13 -8.97
N ILE A 193 0.00 9.71 -9.73
CA ILE A 193 -0.37 11.14 -9.62
C ILE A 193 -0.93 11.52 -8.24
N GLY A 194 -1.66 10.63 -7.58
CA GLY A 194 -2.11 10.77 -6.19
C GLY A 194 -1.06 10.31 -5.18
N GLY A 195 -0.19 9.41 -5.57
CA GLY A 195 0.84 8.78 -4.76
C GLY A 195 1.01 7.29 -5.06
N VAL A 196 1.79 6.63 -4.21
CA VAL A 196 2.16 5.21 -4.34
C VAL A 196 1.88 4.47 -3.05
N VAL A 197 1.31 3.28 -3.15
CA VAL A 197 1.25 2.29 -2.08
C VAL A 197 2.27 1.20 -2.41
N ASN A 198 3.35 1.15 -1.65
CA ASN A 198 4.41 0.18 -1.84
C ASN A 198 4.30 -0.91 -0.76
N ILE A 199 4.11 -2.14 -1.20
CA ILE A 199 4.03 -3.31 -0.33
C ILE A 199 5.40 -3.97 -0.29
N ILE A 200 6.06 -3.91 0.86
CA ILE A 200 7.33 -4.59 1.08
C ILE A 200 7.06 -6.01 1.57
N THR A 201 7.59 -6.99 0.86
CA THR A 201 7.43 -8.40 1.20
C THR A 201 8.42 -8.85 2.27
N LYS A 202 8.03 -9.82 3.10
CA LYS A 202 8.96 -10.52 4.00
C LYS A 202 10.07 -11.18 3.19
N LYS A 203 11.32 -11.07 3.65
CA LYS A 203 12.50 -11.58 2.93
C LYS A 203 13.32 -12.57 3.75
N GLY A 204 13.16 -12.56 5.04
CA GLY A 204 13.91 -13.41 5.97
C GLY A 204 13.76 -12.92 7.40
N ALA A 205 14.29 -13.68 8.35
CA ALA A 205 14.35 -13.32 9.76
C ALA A 205 15.71 -13.73 10.35
N ALA A 206 16.20 -12.95 11.29
CA ALA A 206 17.45 -13.25 11.99
C ALA A 206 17.36 -14.57 12.78
N ARG A 207 16.19 -14.85 13.34
CA ARG A 207 15.87 -16.16 13.96
C ARG A 207 14.85 -16.86 13.05
N PRO A 208 15.22 -17.98 12.41
CA PRO A 208 14.30 -18.77 11.60
C PRO A 208 13.15 -19.31 12.43
N TYR A 209 11.96 -19.28 11.85
CA TYR A 209 10.77 -19.92 12.44
C TYR A 209 9.81 -20.41 11.36
N THR A 210 8.98 -21.37 11.74
CA THR A 210 7.77 -21.75 11.00
C THR A 210 6.58 -21.39 11.85
N GLY A 211 5.60 -20.71 11.27
CA GLY A 211 4.41 -20.24 11.96
C GLY A 211 3.12 -20.74 11.33
N ILE A 212 2.13 -21.01 12.17
CA ILE A 212 0.74 -21.30 11.77
C ILE A 212 -0.15 -20.27 12.45
N ASN A 213 -1.07 -19.69 11.71
CA ASN A 213 -2.09 -18.77 12.22
C ASN A 213 -3.47 -19.22 11.74
N LEU A 214 -4.41 -19.31 12.66
CA LEU A 214 -5.80 -19.67 12.41
C LEU A 214 -6.70 -18.59 13.02
N GLN A 215 -7.61 -18.03 12.22
CA GLN A 215 -8.63 -17.09 12.70
C GLN A 215 -10.00 -17.53 12.23
N TYR A 216 -10.98 -17.40 13.11
CA TYR A 216 -12.38 -17.68 12.82
C TYR A 216 -13.28 -16.56 13.35
N GLY A 217 -14.36 -16.26 12.67
CA GLY A 217 -15.24 -15.18 13.04
C GLY A 217 -16.66 -15.30 12.49
N ASN A 218 -17.41 -14.21 12.65
CA ASN A 218 -18.77 -14.13 12.14
C ASN A 218 -18.82 -14.31 10.61
N HIS A 219 -20.00 -14.69 10.08
CA HIS A 219 -20.22 -15.04 8.67
C HIS A 219 -19.31 -16.19 8.18
N ASN A 220 -18.99 -17.15 9.07
CA ASN A 220 -18.08 -18.27 8.78
C ASN A 220 -16.73 -17.84 8.19
N ALA A 221 -16.27 -16.64 8.56
CA ALA A 221 -14.98 -16.15 8.13
C ALA A 221 -13.87 -17.02 8.74
N LEU A 222 -13.05 -17.63 7.87
CA LEU A 222 -11.91 -18.47 8.24
C LEU A 222 -10.67 -17.98 7.51
N ASN A 223 -9.63 -17.61 8.26
CA ASN A 223 -8.32 -17.26 7.74
C ASN A 223 -7.30 -18.27 8.25
N ILE A 224 -6.51 -18.83 7.34
CA ILE A 224 -5.41 -19.75 7.64
C ILE A 224 -4.15 -19.15 7.04
N GLY A 225 -3.09 -19.04 7.85
CA GLY A 225 -1.75 -18.66 7.41
C GLY A 225 -0.74 -19.70 7.85
N ILE A 226 0.11 -20.13 6.94
CA ILE A 226 1.26 -20.98 7.24
C ILE A 226 2.46 -20.31 6.60
N GLU A 227 3.52 -20.08 7.37
CA GLU A 227 4.72 -19.43 6.85
C GLU A 227 5.99 -20.03 7.42
N THR A 228 7.06 -20.00 6.64
CA THR A 228 8.43 -20.23 7.11
C THR A 228 9.28 -19.05 6.69
N VAL A 229 10.09 -18.55 7.59
CA VAL A 229 10.95 -17.38 7.37
C VAL A 229 12.24 -17.53 8.13
N GLY A 230 13.35 -17.14 7.53
CA GLY A 230 14.64 -17.25 8.20
C GLY A 230 15.82 -16.87 7.32
N ASN A 231 16.97 -17.23 7.81
CA ASN A 231 18.25 -17.14 7.10
C ASN A 231 19.04 -18.45 7.28
N THR A 232 20.08 -18.65 6.49
CA THR A 232 21.09 -19.68 6.74
C THR A 232 22.04 -19.21 7.83
N ASN A 233 22.67 -20.17 8.54
CA ASN A 233 23.60 -19.89 9.65
C ASN A 233 24.76 -18.95 9.28
N GLU A 234 25.16 -18.93 8.00
CA GLU A 234 26.18 -18.01 7.49
C GLU A 234 25.62 -16.66 7.02
N GLY A 235 24.27 -16.47 7.06
CA GLY A 235 23.62 -15.25 6.60
C GLY A 235 23.67 -15.02 5.09
N ASN A 236 24.13 -16.02 4.32
CA ASN A 236 24.27 -15.91 2.86
C ASN A 236 22.95 -16.07 2.11
N MET A 237 21.94 -16.65 2.74
CA MET A 237 20.62 -16.80 2.15
C MET A 237 19.53 -16.41 3.15
N ASN A 238 18.62 -15.55 2.72
CA ASN A 238 17.39 -15.22 3.42
C ASN A 238 16.20 -15.80 2.65
N TYR A 239 15.21 -16.30 3.36
CA TYR A 239 14.03 -16.90 2.74
C TYR A 239 12.75 -16.57 3.48
N TYR A 240 11.68 -16.51 2.71
CA TYR A 240 10.28 -16.49 3.15
C TYR A 240 9.49 -17.41 2.22
N ALA A 241 8.60 -18.21 2.76
CA ALA A 241 7.54 -18.88 2.03
C ALA A 241 6.28 -18.91 2.89
N GLY A 242 5.15 -18.49 2.33
CA GLY A 242 3.88 -18.40 3.04
C GLY A 242 2.70 -18.81 2.18
N PHE A 243 1.76 -19.54 2.75
CA PHE A 243 0.45 -19.84 2.19
C PHE A 243 -0.63 -19.22 3.06
N HIS A 244 -1.54 -18.48 2.43
CA HIS A 244 -2.64 -17.80 3.10
C HIS A 244 -3.96 -18.17 2.41
N ARG A 245 -4.94 -18.60 3.20
CA ARG A 245 -6.30 -18.86 2.75
C ARG A 245 -7.27 -17.99 3.52
N ARG A 246 -8.19 -17.36 2.80
CA ARG A 246 -9.31 -16.58 3.36
C ARG A 246 -10.60 -17.08 2.72
N GLN A 247 -11.59 -17.43 3.54
CA GLN A 247 -12.91 -17.82 3.06
C GLN A 247 -13.99 -17.37 4.01
N GLY A 248 -15.22 -17.30 3.53
CA GLY A 248 -16.39 -16.98 4.36
C GLY A 248 -17.65 -16.80 3.53
N ASP A 249 -18.78 -16.65 4.22
CA ASP A 249 -20.07 -16.42 3.58
C ASP A 249 -20.28 -14.94 3.24
N GLY A 250 -19.45 -14.02 3.82
CA GLY A 250 -19.62 -12.59 3.74
C GLY A 250 -20.83 -12.08 4.52
N PHE A 251 -20.98 -10.77 4.64
CA PHE A 251 -22.00 -10.16 5.50
C PHE A 251 -23.39 -10.03 4.84
N ARG A 252 -23.50 -10.18 3.52
CA ARG A 252 -24.78 -10.16 2.82
C ARG A 252 -25.50 -11.47 3.06
N LYS A 253 -26.83 -11.44 3.17
CA LYS A 253 -27.67 -12.60 3.52
C LYS A 253 -27.53 -13.80 2.58
N SER A 254 -27.14 -13.54 1.33
CA SER A 254 -26.83 -14.58 0.35
C SER A 254 -25.88 -14.07 -0.73
N ARG A 255 -25.32 -14.99 -1.53
CA ARG A 255 -24.48 -14.66 -2.70
C ARG A 255 -23.33 -13.70 -2.35
N SER A 256 -22.68 -13.96 -1.23
CA SER A 256 -21.60 -13.14 -0.70
C SER A 256 -20.38 -13.97 -0.32
N ARG A 257 -20.37 -15.28 -0.66
CA ARG A 257 -19.27 -16.20 -0.36
C ARG A 257 -18.00 -15.79 -1.08
N TYR A 258 -16.89 -16.07 -0.45
CA TYR A 258 -15.57 -15.88 -1.05
C TYR A 258 -14.61 -16.99 -0.62
N ASN A 259 -13.65 -17.26 -1.48
CA ASN A 259 -12.54 -18.17 -1.24
C ASN A 259 -11.31 -17.62 -1.97
N VAL A 260 -10.28 -17.31 -1.23
CA VAL A 260 -9.04 -16.72 -1.72
C VAL A 260 -7.87 -17.54 -1.20
N ASN A 261 -6.97 -17.92 -2.09
CA ASN A 261 -5.71 -18.56 -1.72
C ASN A 261 -4.55 -17.74 -2.29
N ASP A 262 -3.50 -17.59 -1.51
CA ASP A 262 -2.26 -16.92 -1.88
C ASP A 262 -1.07 -17.74 -1.43
N LEU A 263 -0.12 -17.94 -2.34
CA LEU A 263 1.19 -18.51 -2.08
C LEU A 263 2.23 -17.45 -2.42
N THR A 264 3.06 -17.08 -1.48
CA THR A 264 4.16 -16.12 -1.70
C THR A 264 5.48 -16.73 -1.24
N ALA A 265 6.51 -16.62 -2.08
CA ALA A 265 7.87 -17.02 -1.72
C ALA A 265 8.87 -15.95 -2.14
N ASN A 266 9.92 -15.78 -1.34
CA ASN A 266 10.99 -14.83 -1.56
C ASN A 266 12.29 -15.42 -1.05
N VAL A 267 13.30 -15.48 -1.92
CA VAL A 267 14.64 -15.98 -1.56
C VAL A 267 15.64 -14.95 -2.02
N THR A 268 16.51 -14.53 -1.11
CA THR A 268 17.65 -13.66 -1.43
C THR A 268 18.93 -14.42 -1.08
N ALA A 269 19.84 -14.59 -2.05
CA ALA A 269 21.08 -15.31 -1.90
C ALA A 269 22.27 -14.43 -2.28
N LYS A 270 23.26 -14.31 -1.39
CA LYS A 270 24.55 -13.69 -1.65
C LYS A 270 25.52 -14.74 -2.19
N VAL A 271 26.18 -14.42 -3.30
CA VAL A 271 27.19 -15.29 -3.94
C VAL A 271 28.51 -14.53 -3.95
N GLY A 272 29.37 -14.85 -2.99
CA GLY A 272 30.55 -14.05 -2.67
C GLY A 272 30.14 -12.68 -2.11
N GLU A 273 31.11 -11.76 -2.03
CA GLU A 273 30.91 -10.44 -1.39
C GLU A 273 30.13 -9.43 -2.26
N LYS A 274 30.11 -9.63 -3.58
CA LYS A 274 29.69 -8.62 -4.55
C LYS A 274 28.42 -8.94 -5.30
N ASN A 275 27.86 -10.13 -5.16
CA ASN A 275 26.72 -10.57 -5.95
C ASN A 275 25.57 -10.96 -5.04
N GLU A 276 24.37 -10.50 -5.37
CA GLU A 276 23.15 -10.88 -4.70
C GLU A 276 22.08 -11.23 -5.73
N TRP A 277 21.45 -12.39 -5.55
CA TRP A 277 20.31 -12.84 -6.35
C TRP A 277 19.07 -12.81 -5.48
N ARG A 278 17.98 -12.37 -6.06
CA ARG A 278 16.68 -12.45 -5.44
C ARG A 278 15.67 -13.08 -6.37
N PHE A 279 14.92 -14.03 -5.83
CA PHE A 279 13.81 -14.72 -6.50
C PHE A 279 12.53 -14.42 -5.74
N PHE A 280 11.53 -13.93 -6.45
CA PHE A 280 10.19 -13.68 -5.94
C PHE A 280 9.18 -14.50 -6.74
N LEU A 281 8.22 -15.09 -6.04
CA LEU A 281 7.12 -15.84 -6.64
C LEU A 281 5.83 -15.56 -5.85
N ASN A 282 4.74 -15.36 -6.57
CA ASN A 282 3.41 -15.24 -6.00
C ASN A 282 2.38 -15.95 -6.88
N GLY A 283 1.56 -16.77 -6.26
CA GLY A 283 0.41 -17.44 -6.88
C GLY A 283 -0.86 -17.09 -6.13
N PHE A 284 -1.91 -16.70 -6.83
CA PHE A 284 -3.17 -16.24 -6.25
C PHE A 284 -4.36 -16.85 -6.99
N THR A 285 -5.40 -17.23 -6.23
CA THR A 285 -6.71 -17.59 -6.76
C THR A 285 -7.82 -16.96 -5.94
N GLU A 286 -8.85 -16.47 -6.60
CA GLU A 286 -10.07 -15.96 -6.00
C GLU A 286 -11.29 -16.54 -6.70
N TYR A 287 -12.27 -16.94 -5.90
CA TYR A 287 -13.67 -17.08 -6.28
C TYR A 287 -14.50 -16.25 -5.31
N SER A 288 -15.34 -15.38 -5.82
CA SER A 288 -16.24 -14.60 -4.97
C SER A 288 -17.59 -14.37 -5.66
N ASP A 289 -18.68 -14.58 -4.91
CA ASP A 289 -20.01 -14.14 -5.33
C ASP A 289 -20.05 -12.60 -5.34
N THR A 290 -20.78 -12.00 -6.27
CA THR A 290 -20.98 -10.54 -6.35
C THR A 290 -22.45 -10.19 -6.18
N PRO A 291 -22.90 -9.91 -4.94
CA PRO A 291 -24.31 -9.77 -4.59
C PRO A 291 -25.01 -8.57 -5.23
N GLY A 292 -24.25 -7.73 -5.92
CA GLY A 292 -24.72 -6.52 -6.59
C GLY A 292 -24.99 -5.34 -5.65
N GLY A 293 -25.00 -4.13 -6.20
CA GLY A 293 -25.37 -2.91 -5.51
C GLY A 293 -26.90 -2.80 -5.32
N LEU A 294 -27.33 -1.96 -4.42
CA LEU A 294 -28.73 -1.78 -4.04
C LEU A 294 -29.28 -0.48 -4.60
N SER A 295 -30.57 -0.47 -4.95
CA SER A 295 -31.31 0.76 -5.13
C SER A 295 -31.42 1.50 -3.79
N GLN A 296 -31.83 2.78 -3.82
CA GLN A 296 -32.02 3.57 -2.60
C GLN A 296 -33.03 2.91 -1.66
N ALA A 297 -34.18 2.48 -2.19
CA ALA A 297 -35.23 1.81 -1.40
C ALA A 297 -34.77 0.46 -0.84
N GLN A 298 -34.03 -0.34 -1.61
CA GLN A 298 -33.48 -1.59 -1.15
C GLN A 298 -32.46 -1.41 -0.01
N TRP A 299 -31.62 -0.38 -0.11
CA TRP A 299 -30.68 -0.02 0.96
C TRP A 299 -31.40 0.38 2.25
N GLU A 300 -32.44 1.19 2.14
CA GLU A 300 -33.22 1.64 3.31
C GLU A 300 -33.98 0.50 3.96
N GLN A 301 -34.51 -0.43 3.17
CA GLN A 301 -35.23 -1.60 3.65
C GLN A 301 -34.27 -2.59 4.36
N ASP A 302 -33.22 -3.02 3.67
CA ASP A 302 -32.28 -4.03 4.17
C ASP A 302 -30.94 -3.95 3.45
N PRO A 303 -29.92 -3.36 4.06
CA PRO A 303 -28.57 -3.25 3.45
C PRO A 303 -27.86 -4.59 3.26
N GLU A 304 -28.30 -5.66 3.91
CA GLU A 304 -27.68 -6.99 3.81
C GLU A 304 -28.30 -7.88 2.73
N GLN A 305 -29.37 -7.43 2.06
CA GLN A 305 -29.99 -8.19 0.98
C GLN A 305 -29.09 -8.31 -0.24
N SER A 306 -29.24 -9.38 -1.00
CA SER A 306 -28.57 -9.63 -2.28
C SER A 306 -29.58 -9.56 -3.41
N VAL A 307 -29.19 -8.96 -4.54
CA VAL A 307 -30.08 -8.71 -5.67
C VAL A 307 -29.62 -9.39 -6.97
N ASN A 308 -28.39 -9.91 -6.99
CA ASN A 308 -27.83 -10.63 -8.13
C ASN A 308 -27.58 -12.11 -7.73
N PRO A 309 -28.50 -13.02 -8.06
CA PRO A 309 -28.40 -14.41 -7.62
C PRO A 309 -27.33 -15.23 -8.38
N HIS A 310 -26.81 -14.73 -9.50
CA HIS A 310 -25.94 -15.48 -10.39
C HIS A 310 -24.55 -14.85 -10.59
N ASP A 311 -24.35 -13.61 -10.16
CA ASP A 311 -23.13 -12.87 -10.41
C ASP A 311 -21.96 -13.42 -9.58
N PHE A 312 -20.81 -13.54 -10.22
CA PHE A 312 -19.59 -13.99 -9.58
C PHE A 312 -18.34 -13.45 -10.28
N PHE A 313 -17.25 -13.48 -9.54
CA PHE A 313 -15.92 -13.10 -9.96
C PHE A 313 -14.95 -14.25 -9.71
N GLU A 314 -14.15 -14.59 -10.70
CA GLU A 314 -13.05 -15.54 -10.62
C GLU A 314 -11.76 -14.85 -11.06
N ALA A 315 -10.67 -15.05 -10.33
CA ALA A 315 -9.35 -14.59 -10.72
C ALA A 315 -8.27 -15.61 -10.38
N ARG A 316 -7.27 -15.69 -11.24
CA ARG A 316 -6.03 -16.44 -11.02
C ARG A 316 -4.87 -15.58 -11.43
N ARG A 317 -3.89 -15.44 -10.56
CA ARG A 317 -2.69 -14.66 -10.85
C ARG A 317 -1.45 -15.49 -10.52
N PHE A 318 -0.49 -15.40 -11.41
CA PHE A 318 0.86 -15.86 -11.16
C PHE A 318 1.81 -14.70 -11.41
N SER A 319 2.79 -14.50 -10.54
CA SER A 319 3.79 -13.43 -10.70
C SER A 319 5.15 -13.91 -10.22
N THR A 320 6.19 -13.54 -10.93
CA THR A 320 7.56 -13.88 -10.58
C THR A 320 8.50 -12.71 -10.90
N ALA A 321 9.60 -12.63 -10.17
CA ALA A 321 10.71 -11.73 -10.49
C ALA A 321 12.03 -12.35 -10.12
N ILE A 322 13.03 -12.09 -10.96
CA ILE A 322 14.42 -12.43 -10.70
C ILE A 322 15.21 -11.13 -10.73
N SER A 323 15.93 -10.84 -9.65
CA SER A 323 16.77 -9.66 -9.53
C SER A 323 18.21 -10.09 -9.28
N TYR A 324 19.13 -9.46 -9.98
CA TYR A 324 20.57 -9.61 -9.78
C TYR A 324 21.18 -8.26 -9.43
N LYS A 325 21.82 -8.17 -8.26
CA LYS A 325 22.59 -7.01 -7.83
C LYS A 325 24.07 -7.32 -7.87
N ARG A 326 24.81 -6.49 -8.59
CA ARG A 326 26.27 -6.48 -8.61
C ARG A 326 26.78 -5.25 -7.88
N SER A 327 27.48 -5.43 -6.76
CA SER A 327 28.27 -4.37 -6.13
C SER A 327 29.65 -4.35 -6.75
N PHE A 328 30.02 -3.26 -7.42
CA PHE A 328 31.35 -3.09 -7.99
C PHE A 328 32.35 -2.80 -6.89
N ASP A 329 31.93 -1.95 -5.95
CA ASP A 329 32.62 -1.58 -4.72
C ASP A 329 31.57 -1.22 -3.62
N GLU A 330 32.01 -0.60 -2.53
CA GLU A 330 31.12 -0.20 -1.41
C GLU A 330 30.15 0.93 -1.78
N THR A 331 30.46 1.66 -2.85
CA THR A 331 29.75 2.89 -3.25
C THR A 331 28.95 2.74 -4.53
N ASN A 332 29.24 1.72 -5.35
CA ASN A 332 28.64 1.56 -6.67
C ASN A 332 27.96 0.19 -6.81
N SER A 333 26.72 0.16 -7.27
CA SER A 333 26.03 -1.10 -7.57
C SER A 333 25.10 -0.96 -8.78
N LEU A 334 24.88 -2.08 -9.46
CA LEU A 334 23.91 -2.23 -10.54
C LEU A 334 22.94 -3.34 -10.14
N THR A 335 21.64 -3.02 -10.15
CA THR A 335 20.58 -4.00 -9.92
C THR A 335 19.75 -4.14 -11.18
N THR A 336 19.74 -5.33 -11.77
CA THR A 336 18.88 -5.65 -12.92
C THR A 336 17.83 -6.66 -12.49
N SER A 337 16.58 -6.41 -12.84
CA SER A 337 15.44 -7.26 -12.48
C SER A 337 14.56 -7.51 -13.69
N ILE A 338 14.20 -8.78 -13.90
CA ILE A 338 13.17 -9.18 -14.86
C ILE A 338 11.97 -9.66 -14.06
N TYR A 339 10.80 -9.21 -14.42
CA TYR A 339 9.55 -9.67 -13.78
C TYR A 339 8.51 -10.04 -14.84
N GLY A 340 7.62 -10.93 -14.44
CA GLY A 340 6.46 -11.29 -15.24
C GLY A 340 5.25 -11.58 -14.35
N SER A 341 4.07 -11.34 -14.89
CA SER A 341 2.83 -11.77 -14.28
C SER A 341 1.82 -12.20 -15.33
N TYR A 342 0.92 -13.07 -14.93
CA TYR A 342 -0.24 -13.46 -15.71
C TYR A 342 -1.46 -13.38 -14.82
N LEU A 343 -2.43 -12.55 -15.19
CA LEU A 343 -3.72 -12.43 -14.52
C LEU A 343 -4.81 -12.91 -15.48
N LYS A 344 -5.53 -13.97 -15.09
CA LYS A 344 -6.80 -14.34 -15.70
C LYS A 344 -7.93 -13.88 -14.82
N ARG A 345 -8.90 -13.16 -15.39
CA ARG A 345 -10.03 -12.60 -14.66
C ARG A 345 -11.34 -12.82 -15.43
N ASP A 346 -12.24 -13.56 -14.82
CA ASP A 346 -13.56 -13.86 -15.36
C ASP A 346 -14.63 -13.21 -14.48
N TRP A 347 -15.37 -12.28 -15.02
CA TRP A 347 -16.49 -11.64 -14.32
C TRP A 347 -17.77 -11.86 -15.08
N TRP A 348 -18.76 -12.45 -14.40
CA TRP A 348 -20.06 -12.72 -14.95
C TRP A 348 -21.13 -11.93 -14.18
N LEU A 349 -21.91 -11.14 -14.89
CA LEU A 349 -22.82 -10.14 -14.35
C LEU A 349 -24.19 -10.16 -15.01
N ASP A 350 -25.25 -10.03 -14.25
CA ASP A 350 -26.59 -9.65 -14.73
C ASP A 350 -26.54 -8.19 -15.19
N ASN A 351 -26.91 -7.89 -16.44
CA ASN A 351 -26.93 -6.54 -16.98
C ASN A 351 -28.01 -5.64 -16.37
N ARG A 352 -28.85 -6.18 -15.47
CA ARG A 352 -29.89 -5.48 -14.71
C ARG A 352 -30.81 -4.62 -15.57
N ASN A 353 -31.16 -5.06 -16.79
CA ASN A 353 -32.18 -4.37 -17.56
C ASN A 353 -33.46 -4.28 -16.73
N ALA A 354 -34.11 -3.10 -16.72
CA ALA A 354 -35.37 -2.88 -16.00
C ALA A 354 -36.48 -3.81 -16.48
N ASP A 355 -36.48 -4.13 -17.78
CA ASP A 355 -37.31 -5.15 -18.42
C ASP A 355 -36.69 -6.54 -18.18
N PRO A 356 -37.31 -7.42 -17.40
CA PRO A 356 -36.80 -8.75 -17.11
C PRO A 356 -36.57 -9.61 -18.36
N THR A 357 -37.35 -9.37 -19.44
CA THR A 357 -37.23 -10.11 -20.71
C THR A 357 -35.97 -9.72 -21.49
N LYS A 358 -35.37 -8.58 -21.17
CA LYS A 358 -34.11 -8.08 -21.75
C LYS A 358 -32.91 -8.29 -20.84
N ARG A 359 -33.08 -8.92 -19.70
CA ARG A 359 -31.95 -9.29 -18.84
C ARG A 359 -31.05 -10.28 -19.53
N LYS A 360 -29.75 -10.04 -19.46
CA LYS A 360 -28.72 -10.90 -20.01
C LYS A 360 -27.64 -11.14 -18.96
N PHE A 361 -27.13 -12.35 -18.94
CA PHE A 361 -25.95 -12.70 -18.17
C PHE A 361 -24.72 -12.43 -19.02
N THR A 362 -23.97 -11.38 -18.74
CA THR A 362 -22.84 -10.93 -19.57
C THR A 362 -21.54 -11.19 -18.86
N SER A 363 -20.50 -11.50 -19.66
CA SER A 363 -19.15 -11.65 -19.12
C SER A 363 -18.23 -10.52 -19.55
N ALA A 364 -17.20 -10.30 -18.74
CA ALA A 364 -15.99 -9.61 -19.10
C ALA A 364 -14.82 -10.54 -18.74
N LEU A 365 -14.32 -11.28 -19.73
CA LEU A 365 -13.22 -12.24 -19.57
C LEU A 365 -11.93 -11.57 -20.02
N ARG A 366 -10.91 -11.61 -19.18
CA ARG A 366 -9.61 -10.99 -19.50
C ARG A 366 -8.46 -11.89 -19.11
N ASP A 367 -7.53 -12.01 -20.05
CA ASP A 367 -6.23 -12.63 -19.87
C ASP A 367 -5.17 -11.53 -20.03
N ILE A 368 -4.34 -11.31 -19.00
CA ILE A 368 -3.42 -10.18 -18.96
C ILE A 368 -2.01 -10.67 -18.61
N PRO A 369 -1.23 -11.14 -19.59
CA PRO A 369 0.20 -11.31 -19.44
C PRO A 369 0.91 -9.95 -19.36
N THR A 370 1.86 -9.84 -18.46
CA THR A 370 2.72 -8.66 -18.26
C THR A 370 4.16 -9.13 -18.15
N VAL A 371 5.08 -8.42 -18.78
CA VAL A 371 6.52 -8.63 -18.65
C VAL A 371 7.24 -7.30 -18.54
N GLY A 372 8.31 -7.26 -17.77
CA GLY A 372 9.13 -6.04 -17.68
C GLY A 372 10.55 -6.32 -17.19
N LEU A 373 11.39 -5.32 -17.42
CA LEU A 373 12.77 -5.26 -16.99
C LEU A 373 13.04 -3.90 -16.38
N PHE A 374 13.81 -3.88 -15.27
CA PHE A 374 14.46 -2.66 -14.80
C PHE A 374 15.96 -2.88 -14.70
N SER A 375 16.71 -1.82 -14.86
CA SER A 375 18.12 -1.82 -14.53
C SER A 375 18.45 -0.49 -13.86
N ASP A 376 18.89 -0.55 -12.60
CA ASP A 376 19.18 0.60 -11.75
C ASP A 376 20.65 0.61 -11.38
N TYR A 377 21.31 1.70 -11.68
CA TYR A 377 22.65 2.03 -11.22
C TYR A 377 22.59 2.97 -10.02
N GLU A 378 23.15 2.55 -8.92
CA GLU A 378 23.24 3.32 -7.67
C GLU A 378 24.72 3.71 -7.46
N ARG A 379 24.95 4.96 -7.11
CA ARG A 379 26.29 5.47 -6.77
C ARG A 379 26.22 6.40 -5.58
N THR A 380 27.06 6.13 -4.57
CA THR A 380 27.34 7.07 -3.48
C THR A 380 28.74 7.62 -3.69
N ASN A 381 28.91 8.92 -3.76
CA ASN A 381 30.19 9.59 -3.92
C ASN A 381 30.23 10.89 -3.12
N THR A 382 31.38 11.53 -3.12
CA THR A 382 31.56 12.86 -2.55
C THR A 382 31.63 13.89 -3.67
N LEU A 383 30.69 14.84 -3.66
CA LEU A 383 30.65 15.95 -4.60
C LEU A 383 30.80 17.25 -3.79
N PHE A 384 31.78 18.08 -4.15
CA PHE A 384 32.14 19.31 -3.39
C PHE A 384 32.36 19.09 -1.90
N GLY A 385 32.93 17.93 -1.51
CA GLY A 385 33.21 17.58 -0.12
C GLY A 385 31.99 17.09 0.68
N LYS A 386 30.83 16.89 0.03
CA LYS A 386 29.59 16.41 0.64
C LYS A 386 29.10 15.12 -0.01
N GLU A 387 28.37 14.32 0.75
CA GLU A 387 27.77 13.07 0.26
C GLU A 387 26.76 13.37 -0.85
N ASN A 388 26.82 12.56 -1.89
CA ASN A 388 25.91 12.58 -3.02
C ASN A 388 25.50 11.15 -3.35
N LYS A 389 24.19 10.89 -3.53
CA LYS A 389 23.64 9.59 -3.90
C LYS A 389 22.86 9.70 -5.19
N LEU A 390 23.40 9.11 -6.24
CA LEU A 390 22.80 9.06 -7.57
C LEU A 390 22.11 7.72 -7.78
N LEU A 391 20.89 7.77 -8.33
CA LEU A 391 20.15 6.63 -8.90
C LEU A 391 19.83 6.97 -10.36
N ALA A 392 20.30 6.15 -11.29
CA ALA A 392 19.92 6.23 -12.69
C ALA A 392 19.40 4.89 -13.17
N GLY A 393 18.32 4.86 -13.94
CA GLY A 393 17.73 3.60 -14.35
C GLY A 393 16.94 3.65 -15.63
N ILE A 394 16.68 2.47 -16.16
CA ILE A 394 15.79 2.23 -17.29
C ILE A 394 14.72 1.20 -16.90
N ARG A 395 13.55 1.34 -17.51
CA ARG A 395 12.47 0.36 -17.42
C ARG A 395 11.92 0.05 -18.80
N LEU A 396 11.76 -1.23 -19.09
CA LEU A 396 10.98 -1.75 -20.20
C LEU A 396 9.79 -2.49 -19.64
N HIS A 397 8.61 -2.28 -20.20
CA HIS A 397 7.40 -2.90 -19.69
C HIS A 397 6.40 -3.14 -20.81
N THR A 398 5.73 -4.29 -20.80
CA THR A 398 4.68 -4.61 -21.75
C THR A 398 3.52 -5.28 -21.02
N ASP A 399 2.32 -4.74 -21.21
CA ASP A 399 1.04 -5.34 -20.85
C ASP A 399 0.30 -5.76 -22.12
N ILE A 400 -0.25 -6.98 -22.13
CA ILE A 400 -1.17 -7.45 -23.18
C ILE A 400 -2.50 -7.77 -22.50
N THR A 401 -3.60 -7.21 -22.98
CA THR A 401 -4.93 -7.51 -22.46
C THR A 401 -5.77 -8.14 -23.57
N HIS A 402 -6.01 -9.45 -23.48
CA HIS A 402 -7.03 -10.11 -24.28
C HIS A 402 -8.37 -9.97 -23.56
N GLU A 403 -9.34 -9.34 -24.21
CA GLU A 403 -10.68 -9.13 -23.65
C GLU A 403 -11.72 -9.81 -24.53
N VAL A 404 -12.52 -10.73 -23.95
CA VAL A 404 -13.66 -11.36 -24.58
C VAL A 404 -14.91 -11.06 -23.79
N SER A 405 -15.93 -10.52 -24.44
CA SER A 405 -17.25 -10.36 -23.84
C SER A 405 -18.23 -11.38 -24.46
N VAL A 406 -19.01 -12.02 -23.57
CA VAL A 406 -20.02 -13.00 -23.96
C VAL A 406 -21.36 -12.56 -23.41
N ALA A 407 -22.41 -12.53 -24.24
CA ALA A 407 -23.78 -12.41 -23.80
C ALA A 407 -24.34 -13.82 -23.63
N GLY A 408 -24.61 -14.21 -22.39
CA GLY A 408 -25.13 -15.54 -22.07
C GLY A 408 -26.57 -15.72 -22.52
N ASP A 409 -26.90 -16.91 -22.99
CA ASP A 409 -28.25 -17.27 -23.44
C ASP A 409 -29.20 -17.49 -22.24
N GLU A 410 -28.65 -17.93 -21.10
CA GLU A 410 -29.39 -18.18 -19.86
C GLU A 410 -28.69 -17.58 -18.65
N MET A 411 -29.48 -17.13 -17.67
CA MET A 411 -28.96 -16.64 -16.41
C MET A 411 -28.20 -17.73 -15.66
N GLY A 412 -26.97 -17.39 -15.19
CA GLY A 412 -26.11 -18.29 -14.43
C GLY A 412 -25.27 -19.27 -15.28
N LYS A 413 -25.45 -19.34 -16.59
CA LYS A 413 -24.64 -20.19 -17.47
C LYS A 413 -23.49 -19.43 -18.12
N LYS A 414 -22.28 -20.00 -18.06
CA LYS A 414 -21.05 -19.46 -18.68
C LYS A 414 -21.00 -19.71 -20.21
N ALA A 415 -22.12 -19.68 -20.89
CA ALA A 415 -22.22 -19.95 -22.32
C ALA A 415 -23.11 -18.92 -23.00
N GLY A 416 -22.79 -18.58 -24.27
CA GLY A 416 -23.56 -17.64 -25.04
C GLY A 416 -22.79 -17.11 -26.24
N LYS A 417 -23.30 -16.04 -26.83
CA LYS A 417 -22.74 -15.43 -28.04
C LYS A 417 -21.62 -14.43 -27.66
N THR A 418 -20.46 -14.56 -28.32
CA THR A 418 -19.40 -13.55 -28.25
C THR A 418 -19.90 -12.20 -28.77
N THR A 419 -19.73 -11.13 -28.04
CA THR A 419 -20.17 -9.78 -28.38
C THR A 419 -19.00 -8.78 -28.53
N ALA A 420 -17.83 -9.14 -28.04
CA ALA A 420 -16.58 -8.41 -28.26
C ALA A 420 -15.40 -9.37 -28.12
N ASN A 421 -14.34 -9.13 -28.91
CA ASN A 421 -13.08 -9.85 -28.83
C ASN A 421 -11.97 -8.92 -29.30
N SER A 422 -11.03 -8.60 -28.41
CA SER A 422 -9.93 -7.67 -28.72
C SER A 422 -8.64 -8.05 -27.98
N ALA A 423 -7.52 -7.73 -28.60
CA ALA A 423 -6.21 -7.69 -27.94
C ALA A 423 -5.73 -6.23 -27.88
N ASN A 424 -5.24 -5.84 -26.71
CA ASN A 424 -4.71 -4.52 -26.46
C ASN A 424 -3.30 -4.67 -25.89
N THR A 425 -2.29 -4.19 -26.61
CA THR A 425 -0.88 -4.24 -26.20
C THR A 425 -0.40 -2.85 -25.85
N VAL A 426 0.28 -2.73 -24.72
CA VAL A 426 0.94 -1.49 -24.32
C VAL A 426 2.41 -1.78 -24.08
N ALA A 427 3.28 -1.13 -24.83
CA ALA A 427 4.72 -1.19 -24.66
C ALA A 427 5.26 0.14 -24.13
N VAL A 428 6.10 0.08 -23.09
CA VAL A 428 6.59 1.25 -22.36
C VAL A 428 8.11 1.20 -22.26
N VAL A 429 8.75 2.33 -22.56
CA VAL A 429 10.18 2.57 -22.35
C VAL A 429 10.33 3.80 -21.47
N GLU A 430 11.06 3.65 -20.36
CA GLU A 430 11.30 4.75 -19.43
C GLU A 430 12.78 4.85 -19.10
N GLY A 431 13.27 6.11 -19.01
CA GLY A 431 14.58 6.44 -18.45
C GLY A 431 14.43 7.44 -17.31
N TYR A 432 15.17 7.27 -16.22
CA TYR A 432 15.07 8.15 -15.06
C TYR A 432 16.42 8.36 -14.36
N VAL A 433 16.53 9.52 -13.73
CA VAL A 433 17.68 9.90 -12.90
C VAL A 433 17.17 10.60 -11.65
N PHE A 434 17.70 10.23 -10.52
CA PHE A 434 17.46 10.85 -9.21
C PHE A 434 18.78 11.11 -8.54
N ASP A 435 18.85 12.21 -7.84
CA ASP A 435 20.00 12.56 -7.05
C ASP A 435 19.60 13.02 -5.65
N GLU A 436 20.41 12.70 -4.66
CA GLU A 436 20.36 13.25 -3.32
C GLU A 436 21.68 13.93 -3.04
N PHE A 437 21.66 15.24 -3.16
CA PHE A 437 22.84 16.05 -2.98
C PHE A 437 22.80 16.81 -1.66
N HIS A 438 23.76 16.54 -0.79
CA HIS A 438 23.94 17.24 0.47
C HIS A 438 24.71 18.55 0.22
N ILE A 439 24.01 19.68 0.15
CA ILE A 439 24.67 21.00 0.02
C ILE A 439 25.43 21.33 1.29
N THR A 440 24.80 21.04 2.44
CA THR A 440 25.39 21.16 3.77
C THR A 440 25.00 19.96 4.61
N ASP A 441 25.53 19.85 5.81
CA ASP A 441 25.13 18.78 6.77
C ASP A 441 23.64 18.90 7.19
N LYS A 442 22.99 20.02 6.85
CA LYS A 442 21.60 20.32 7.21
C LYS A 442 20.66 20.44 6.02
N LEU A 443 21.18 20.69 4.81
CA LEU A 443 20.39 20.97 3.62
C LEU A 443 20.69 19.96 2.52
N ASN A 444 19.65 19.22 2.09
CA ASN A 444 19.70 18.31 0.95
C ASN A 444 18.78 18.82 -0.15
N ILE A 445 19.20 18.63 -1.39
CA ILE A 445 18.41 18.85 -2.61
C ILE A 445 18.27 17.52 -3.34
N ASN A 446 17.05 17.22 -3.77
CA ASN A 446 16.69 15.95 -4.39
C ASN A 446 16.03 16.19 -5.76
N PRO A 447 16.80 16.48 -6.83
CA PRO A 447 16.26 16.56 -8.19
C PRO A 447 15.93 15.17 -8.74
N GLY A 448 14.91 15.10 -9.56
CA GLY A 448 14.51 13.90 -10.27
C GLY A 448 13.99 14.21 -11.66
N LEU A 449 14.38 13.38 -12.62
CA LEU A 449 13.94 13.46 -14.01
C LEU A 449 13.49 12.09 -14.48
N ARG A 450 12.43 12.04 -15.30
CA ARG A 450 11.97 10.82 -15.99
C ARG A 450 11.44 11.19 -17.37
N TYR A 451 11.78 10.38 -18.34
CA TYR A 451 11.14 10.36 -19.66
C TYR A 451 10.44 9.01 -19.84
N THR A 452 9.23 9.05 -20.32
CA THR A 452 8.41 7.85 -20.60
C THR A 452 7.88 7.94 -22.02
N PHE A 453 8.08 6.87 -22.80
CA PHE A 453 7.46 6.67 -24.10
C PHE A 453 6.55 5.45 -24.02
N VAL A 454 5.33 5.56 -24.54
CA VAL A 454 4.31 4.51 -24.56
C VAL A 454 3.78 4.33 -25.97
N ASN A 455 3.78 3.09 -26.43
CA ASN A 455 3.11 2.67 -27.65
C ASN A 455 1.88 1.84 -27.28
N TYR A 456 0.76 2.14 -27.89
CA TYR A 456 -0.51 1.43 -27.75
C TYR A 456 -0.87 0.79 -29.08
N ASP A 457 -1.13 -0.53 -29.06
CA ASP A 457 -1.69 -1.29 -30.17
C ASP A 457 -3.01 -1.91 -29.73
N LYS A 458 -4.06 -1.71 -30.53
CA LYS A 458 -5.37 -2.31 -30.34
C LYS A 458 -5.78 -3.08 -31.56
N GLU A 459 -6.08 -4.36 -31.36
CA GLU A 459 -6.66 -5.25 -32.37
C GLU A 459 -8.08 -5.63 -31.95
N ASP A 460 -9.08 -5.19 -32.68
CA ASP A 460 -10.48 -5.60 -32.51
C ASP A 460 -10.82 -6.70 -33.50
N TYR A 461 -10.68 -7.93 -33.06
CA TYR A 461 -10.97 -9.14 -33.91
C TYR A 461 -12.45 -9.27 -34.22
N PHE A 462 -13.34 -8.67 -33.43
CA PHE A 462 -14.77 -8.72 -33.65
C PHE A 462 -15.22 -7.81 -34.81
N ARG A 463 -14.55 -6.66 -34.94
CA ARG A 463 -14.81 -5.64 -35.97
C ARG A 463 -13.80 -5.68 -37.12
N ASN A 464 -12.77 -6.50 -37.02
CA ASN A 464 -11.64 -6.56 -37.93
C ASN A 464 -10.98 -5.17 -38.10
N ASN A 465 -10.69 -4.52 -37.03
CA ASN A 465 -10.07 -3.18 -36.98
C ASN A 465 -8.80 -3.20 -36.13
N TRP A 466 -7.80 -2.44 -36.59
CA TRP A 466 -6.54 -2.26 -35.90
C TRP A 466 -6.26 -0.76 -35.76
N ASP A 467 -5.72 -0.36 -34.61
CA ASP A 467 -5.40 1.02 -34.31
C ASP A 467 -4.11 1.10 -33.45
N ASN A 468 -3.28 2.11 -33.72
CA ASN A 468 -2.00 2.33 -33.05
C ASN A 468 -1.86 3.79 -32.62
N ARG A 469 -1.28 4.00 -31.44
CA ARG A 469 -1.05 5.32 -30.90
C ARG A 469 0.23 5.37 -30.07
N ASN A 470 0.95 6.50 -30.12
CA ASN A 470 2.10 6.79 -29.28
C ASN A 470 1.83 7.97 -28.39
N GLU A 471 2.35 7.90 -27.16
CA GLU A 471 2.32 8.97 -26.18
C GLU A 471 3.68 9.10 -25.50
N ASP A 472 4.05 10.30 -25.10
CA ASP A 472 5.24 10.50 -24.28
C ASP A 472 5.01 11.51 -23.16
N ALA A 473 5.85 11.45 -22.13
CA ALA A 473 5.83 12.41 -21.03
C ALA A 473 7.22 12.65 -20.47
N PHE A 474 7.53 13.93 -20.25
CA PHE A 474 8.71 14.35 -19.51
C PHE A 474 8.31 14.86 -18.14
N ILE A 475 8.84 14.23 -17.10
CA ILE A 475 8.50 14.45 -15.71
C ILE A 475 9.73 14.89 -14.95
N TYR A 476 9.54 15.84 -14.04
CA TYR A 476 10.60 16.35 -13.20
C TYR A 476 10.08 16.60 -11.78
N SER A 477 10.99 16.50 -10.84
CA SER A 477 10.73 16.77 -9.42
C SER A 477 11.92 17.45 -8.77
N LEU A 478 11.64 18.20 -7.72
CA LEU A 478 12.65 18.80 -6.86
C LEU A 478 12.17 18.68 -5.40
N GLY A 479 12.97 18.02 -4.58
CA GLY A 479 12.80 17.98 -3.14
C GLY A 479 13.86 18.84 -2.45
N LEU A 480 13.47 19.57 -1.44
CA LEU A 480 14.34 20.28 -0.52
C LEU A 480 14.09 19.74 0.89
N PHE A 481 15.14 19.39 1.58
CA PHE A 481 15.04 18.92 2.96
C PHE A 481 16.01 19.71 3.84
N TYR A 482 15.50 20.21 4.96
CA TYR A 482 16.31 20.99 5.91
C TYR A 482 16.16 20.44 7.34
N LYS A 483 17.30 20.09 7.93
CA LYS A 483 17.44 19.62 9.30
C LYS A 483 17.85 20.76 10.21
N PHE A 484 16.91 21.34 10.95
CA PHE A 484 17.22 22.39 11.94
C PHE A 484 18.01 21.81 13.11
N SER A 485 17.56 20.67 13.60
CA SER A 485 18.19 19.87 14.66
C SER A 485 17.77 18.39 14.54
N GLU A 486 18.19 17.55 15.48
CA GLU A 486 17.72 16.15 15.53
C GLU A 486 16.21 16.03 15.77
N GLN A 487 15.59 17.05 16.39
CA GLN A 487 14.18 17.07 16.74
C GLN A 487 13.29 17.76 15.69
N TYR A 488 13.85 18.64 14.86
CA TYR A 488 13.07 19.52 13.99
C TYR A 488 13.57 19.44 12.55
N ARG A 489 12.68 19.07 11.62
CA ARG A 489 12.96 18.94 10.20
C ARG A 489 11.84 19.54 9.39
N ALA A 490 12.18 20.14 8.23
CA ALA A 490 11.22 20.60 7.25
C ALA A 490 11.61 20.13 5.86
N TYR A 491 10.63 20.05 4.99
CA TYR A 491 10.85 19.78 3.58
C TYR A 491 9.88 20.58 2.73
N ALA A 492 10.27 20.78 1.47
CA ALA A 492 9.39 21.29 0.43
C ALA A 492 9.61 20.46 -0.84
N THR A 493 8.55 20.15 -1.57
CA THR A 493 8.65 19.43 -2.83
C THR A 493 7.82 20.06 -3.91
N TYR A 494 8.36 20.00 -5.12
CA TYR A 494 7.62 20.21 -6.34
C TYR A 494 7.76 18.99 -7.24
N SER A 495 6.68 18.54 -7.86
CA SER A 495 6.74 17.48 -8.86
C SER A 495 5.67 17.64 -9.93
N LYS A 496 6.02 17.31 -11.16
CA LYS A 496 5.06 17.11 -12.24
C LYS A 496 4.60 15.65 -12.21
N GLY A 497 3.31 15.42 -12.00
CA GLY A 497 2.70 14.11 -12.10
C GLY A 497 2.08 13.89 -13.46
N TYR A 498 1.93 12.62 -13.85
CA TYR A 498 1.22 12.26 -15.06
C TYR A 498 0.54 10.90 -14.92
N LYS A 499 -0.49 10.72 -15.73
CA LYS A 499 -1.14 9.42 -15.91
C LYS A 499 -1.52 9.30 -17.38
N MET A 500 -0.95 8.31 -18.04
CA MET A 500 -1.30 7.96 -19.41
C MET A 500 -2.75 7.49 -19.49
N PRO A 501 -3.49 7.78 -20.56
CA PRO A 501 -4.79 7.19 -20.81
C PRO A 501 -4.68 5.66 -20.77
N GLN A 502 -5.62 5.01 -20.12
CA GLN A 502 -5.70 3.56 -20.24
C GLN A 502 -6.08 3.20 -21.69
N ILE A 503 -5.49 2.13 -22.23
CA ILE A 503 -5.66 1.76 -23.65
C ILE A 503 -7.13 1.71 -24.08
N ARG A 504 -8.01 1.22 -23.23
CA ARG A 504 -9.43 1.19 -23.50
C ARG A 504 -10.02 2.58 -23.74
N LEU A 505 -9.62 3.57 -22.93
CA LEU A 505 -10.09 4.96 -23.05
C LEU A 505 -9.42 5.66 -24.23
N ALA A 506 -8.14 5.37 -24.50
CA ALA A 506 -7.38 5.96 -25.59
C ALA A 506 -8.04 5.77 -26.96
N PHE A 507 -8.80 4.68 -27.14
CA PHE A 507 -9.48 4.31 -28.40
C PHE A 507 -11.01 4.41 -28.33
N GLU A 508 -11.62 4.86 -27.24
CA GLU A 508 -13.07 5.07 -27.15
C GLU A 508 -13.56 6.37 -27.83
N THR A 509 -12.65 7.28 -28.15
CA THR A 509 -12.99 8.59 -28.69
C THR A 509 -12.50 8.76 -30.13
N ASN A 510 -13.23 9.55 -30.92
CA ASN A 510 -12.76 10.05 -32.22
C ASN A 510 -11.73 11.17 -32.09
N GLY A 511 -11.26 11.46 -30.89
CA GLY A 511 -10.31 12.52 -30.56
C GLY A 511 -9.16 12.04 -29.73
N ASP A 512 -8.06 12.74 -29.81
CA ASP A 512 -6.85 12.45 -29.05
C ASP A 512 -7.07 12.78 -27.57
N LEU A 513 -6.92 11.79 -26.70
CA LEU A 513 -6.85 11.98 -25.26
C LEU A 513 -5.39 12.14 -24.86
N ASP A 514 -5.00 13.31 -24.39
CA ASP A 514 -3.68 13.55 -23.82
C ASP A 514 -3.55 12.89 -22.45
N ALA A 515 -2.30 12.70 -22.01
CA ALA A 515 -2.01 12.28 -20.65
C ALA A 515 -2.60 13.27 -19.63
N GLU A 516 -3.25 12.76 -18.61
CA GLU A 516 -3.63 13.54 -17.43
C GLU A 516 -2.34 14.00 -16.72
N THR A 517 -2.24 15.28 -16.37
CA THR A 517 -1.05 15.85 -15.72
C THR A 517 -1.39 16.61 -14.44
N SER A 518 -0.45 16.70 -13.52
CA SER A 518 -0.59 17.56 -12.34
C SER A 518 0.71 18.28 -11.98
N ASN A 519 0.57 19.47 -11.39
CA ASN A 519 1.66 20.15 -10.69
C ASN A 519 1.41 19.99 -9.20
N ASN A 520 2.33 19.34 -8.50
CA ASN A 520 2.20 19.01 -7.10
C ASN A 520 3.19 19.86 -6.30
N TYR A 521 2.69 20.63 -5.34
CA TYR A 521 3.45 21.43 -4.40
C TYR A 521 3.15 20.91 -3.00
N GLU A 522 4.19 20.70 -2.20
CA GLU A 522 4.05 20.25 -0.83
C GLU A 522 5.10 20.92 0.06
N ILE A 523 4.69 21.26 1.26
CA ILE A 523 5.57 21.66 2.36
C ILE A 523 5.21 20.84 3.59
N GLY A 524 6.22 20.37 4.31
CA GLY A 524 5.98 19.58 5.52
C GLY A 524 6.99 19.87 6.61
N PHE A 525 6.57 19.51 7.80
CA PHE A 525 7.34 19.69 9.03
C PHE A 525 7.21 18.44 9.90
N ARG A 526 8.34 17.91 10.36
CA ARG A 526 8.43 16.75 11.26
C ARG A 526 9.13 17.17 12.52
N THR A 527 8.53 16.83 13.66
CA THR A 527 9.14 17.14 14.93
C THR A 527 8.92 16.05 15.96
N GLN A 528 9.96 15.84 16.75
CA GLN A 528 9.96 15.02 17.94
C GLN A 528 10.67 15.82 19.03
N PRO A 529 9.99 16.85 19.61
CA PRO A 529 10.62 17.75 20.55
C PRO A 529 11.02 17.06 21.85
N THR A 530 10.34 15.98 22.18
CA THR A 530 10.59 15.14 23.35
C THR A 530 10.41 13.65 22.97
N GLN A 531 10.83 12.74 23.84
CA GLN A 531 10.65 11.31 23.64
C GLN A 531 9.18 10.87 23.72
N TRP A 532 8.30 11.67 24.30
CA TRP A 532 6.89 11.34 24.47
C TRP A 532 5.95 12.02 23.46
N LEU A 533 6.47 12.82 22.50
CA LEU A 533 5.65 13.54 21.52
C LEU A 533 6.25 13.49 20.13
N GLU A 534 5.45 13.06 19.15
CA GLU A 534 5.75 13.07 17.73
C GLU A 534 4.66 13.81 16.97
N ILE A 535 5.04 14.67 16.02
CA ILE A 535 4.09 15.37 15.14
C ILE A 535 4.66 15.45 13.74
N GLU A 536 3.83 15.19 12.76
CA GLU A 536 4.09 15.47 11.34
C GLU A 536 2.93 16.31 10.78
N LEU A 537 3.29 17.37 10.06
CA LEU A 537 2.36 18.28 9.38
C LEU A 537 2.77 18.36 7.92
N ALA A 538 1.80 18.32 7.00
CA ALA A 538 2.01 18.57 5.58
C ALA A 538 0.88 19.43 5.02
N ALA A 539 1.23 20.39 4.16
CA ALA A 539 0.28 21.14 3.37
C ALA A 539 0.60 20.94 1.88
N TYR A 540 -0.42 20.78 1.05
CA TYR A 540 -0.24 20.47 -0.36
C TYR A 540 -1.23 21.18 -1.26
N ILE A 541 -0.82 21.35 -2.52
CA ILE A 541 -1.63 21.77 -3.65
C ILE A 541 -1.32 20.85 -4.82
N LEU A 542 -2.36 20.27 -5.43
CA LEU A 542 -2.29 19.48 -6.65
C LEU A 542 -3.15 20.19 -7.69
N ASP A 543 -2.52 20.81 -8.69
CA ASP A 543 -3.20 21.44 -9.84
C ASP A 543 -3.25 20.41 -10.97
N PHE A 544 -4.42 19.83 -11.17
CA PHE A 544 -4.68 18.72 -12.07
C PHE A 544 -5.22 19.24 -13.40
N ASN A 545 -4.56 18.93 -14.51
CA ASN A 545 -4.91 19.35 -15.84
C ASN A 545 -5.14 18.15 -16.77
N HIS A 546 -5.87 18.36 -17.87
CA HIS A 546 -6.26 17.34 -18.85
C HIS A 546 -6.97 16.14 -18.21
N LYS A 547 -7.70 16.39 -17.09
CA LYS A 547 -8.44 15.31 -16.43
C LYS A 547 -9.47 14.72 -17.38
N ILE A 548 -9.39 13.39 -17.57
CA ILE A 548 -10.35 12.65 -18.38
C ILE A 548 -11.63 12.46 -17.58
N PHE A 549 -12.76 12.85 -18.13
CA PHE A 549 -14.08 12.62 -17.54
C PHE A 549 -15.12 12.37 -18.62
N ARG A 550 -16.23 11.77 -18.23
CA ARG A 550 -17.32 11.46 -19.16
C ARG A 550 -18.44 12.49 -18.98
N GLU A 551 -18.77 13.21 -20.04
CA GLU A 551 -19.84 14.18 -20.10
C GLU A 551 -20.83 13.78 -21.20
N SER A 552 -22.11 13.63 -20.83
CA SER A 552 -23.16 13.20 -21.77
C SER A 552 -22.84 11.93 -22.57
N GLY A 553 -22.06 11.01 -21.95
CA GLY A 553 -21.63 9.77 -22.59
C GLY A 553 -20.34 9.85 -23.41
N LEU A 554 -19.85 11.07 -23.70
CA LEU A 554 -18.60 11.32 -24.42
C LEU A 554 -17.44 11.52 -23.46
N LEU A 555 -16.27 10.99 -23.80
CA LEU A 555 -15.04 11.27 -23.08
C LEU A 555 -14.52 12.65 -23.46
N ASN A 556 -14.07 13.39 -22.46
CA ASN A 556 -13.51 14.73 -22.60
C ASN A 556 -12.21 14.80 -21.78
N ASN A 557 -11.16 15.38 -22.35
CA ASN A 557 -9.83 15.56 -21.75
C ASN A 557 -9.58 17.00 -21.31
N GLY A 558 -10.58 17.87 -21.36
CA GLY A 558 -10.47 19.29 -20.98
C GLY A 558 -10.60 19.56 -19.49
N GLY A 559 -10.68 18.53 -18.66
CA GLY A 559 -10.91 18.66 -17.23
C GLY A 559 -9.77 19.33 -16.49
N LYS A 560 -10.13 20.22 -15.54
CA LYS A 560 -9.21 20.83 -14.60
C LYS A 560 -9.76 20.70 -13.19
N ALA A 561 -8.91 20.28 -12.23
CA ALA A 561 -9.29 20.16 -10.83
C ALA A 561 -8.16 20.65 -9.91
N LEU A 562 -8.53 21.30 -8.82
CA LEU A 562 -7.60 21.76 -7.80
C LEU A 562 -7.85 21.02 -6.49
N HIS A 563 -6.83 20.27 -6.05
CA HIS A 563 -6.82 19.59 -4.77
C HIS A 563 -5.87 20.33 -3.82
N ARG A 564 -6.33 20.67 -2.64
CA ARG A 564 -5.52 21.31 -1.62
C ARG A 564 -5.93 20.84 -0.25
N GLY A 565 -4.97 20.76 0.66
CA GLY A 565 -5.26 20.27 2.00
C GLY A 565 -4.10 20.37 2.96
N ILE A 566 -4.43 20.07 4.21
CA ILE A 566 -3.49 19.94 5.32
C ILE A 566 -3.68 18.54 5.91
N GLU A 567 -2.58 17.86 6.10
CA GLU A 567 -2.50 16.54 6.74
C GLU A 567 -1.75 16.69 8.06
N VAL A 568 -2.22 16.00 9.08
CA VAL A 568 -1.57 15.94 10.40
C VAL A 568 -1.53 14.50 10.86
N SER A 569 -0.42 14.09 11.45
CA SER A 569 -0.31 12.85 12.20
C SER A 569 0.56 13.07 13.43
N GLY A 570 0.35 12.26 14.46
CA GLY A 570 1.16 12.33 15.66
C GLY A 570 0.83 11.26 16.68
N ALA A 571 1.70 11.16 17.67
CA ALA A 571 1.54 10.26 18.79
C ALA A 571 2.05 10.89 20.07
N ILE A 572 1.40 10.52 21.18
CA ILE A 572 1.78 10.91 22.54
C ILE A 572 1.96 9.63 23.35
N TYR A 573 3.05 9.55 24.11
CA TYR A 573 3.40 8.45 25.00
C TYR A 573 3.38 8.94 26.47
N PRO A 574 2.16 9.04 27.08
CA PRO A 574 2.01 9.70 28.39
C PRO A 574 2.65 8.90 29.54
N VAL A 575 2.57 7.58 29.45
CA VAL A 575 3.12 6.62 30.41
C VAL A 575 3.64 5.40 29.65
N GLU A 576 4.46 4.58 30.30
CA GLU A 576 4.97 3.35 29.72
C GLU A 576 3.81 2.45 29.26
N GLY A 577 3.94 1.89 28.05
CA GLY A 577 2.94 1.03 27.43
C GLY A 577 1.75 1.73 26.79
N LEU A 578 1.47 3.01 27.07
CA LEU A 578 0.35 3.76 26.51
C LEU A 578 0.79 4.68 25.36
N LYS A 579 0.23 4.44 24.18
CA LYS A 579 0.34 5.30 23.00
C LYS A 579 -1.02 5.86 22.64
N LEU A 580 -1.19 7.16 22.71
CA LEU A 580 -2.31 7.88 22.11
C LEU A 580 -1.86 8.37 20.74
N TYR A 581 -2.58 8.05 19.68
CA TYR A 581 -2.20 8.42 18.33
C TYR A 581 -3.37 8.96 17.54
N GLY A 582 -3.06 9.76 16.55
CA GLY A 582 -4.06 10.25 15.63
C GLY A 582 -3.47 10.74 14.33
N ASN A 583 -4.31 10.71 13.32
CA ASN A 583 -4.05 11.34 12.03
C ASN A 583 -5.33 11.97 11.50
N GLY A 584 -5.19 12.95 10.62
CA GLY A 584 -6.33 13.56 9.97
C GLY A 584 -5.94 14.38 8.77
N ALA A 585 -6.92 14.65 7.93
CA ALA A 585 -6.77 15.55 6.81
C ALA A 585 -7.98 16.46 6.69
N ILE A 586 -7.71 17.73 6.37
CA ILE A 586 -8.67 18.71 5.93
C ILE A 586 -8.33 19.02 4.48
N GLN A 587 -9.24 18.71 3.55
CA GLN A 587 -8.97 18.84 2.13
C GLN A 587 -10.16 19.41 1.36
N ARG A 588 -9.84 20.08 0.26
CA ARG A 588 -10.81 20.56 -0.72
C ARG A 588 -10.33 20.19 -2.11
N ALA A 589 -11.12 19.41 -2.83
CA ALA A 589 -10.91 19.06 -4.22
C ALA A 589 -12.09 19.62 -5.03
N THR A 590 -11.82 20.52 -5.97
CA THR A 590 -12.83 21.23 -6.77
C THR A 590 -12.55 21.12 -8.26
N ILE A 591 -13.60 21.04 -9.05
CA ILE A 591 -13.54 21.17 -10.50
C ILE A 591 -13.34 22.66 -10.84
N GLU A 592 -12.36 22.98 -11.69
CA GLU A 592 -11.99 24.36 -12.02
C GLU A 592 -12.34 24.76 -13.46
N TYR A 593 -12.94 23.87 -14.24
CA TYR A 593 -13.30 24.14 -15.63
C TYR A 593 -14.66 23.52 -16.01
N GLY A 594 -15.27 24.07 -17.08
CA GLY A 594 -16.53 23.57 -17.65
C GLY A 594 -17.76 23.94 -16.83
N MET A 595 -18.90 23.31 -17.17
CA MET A 595 -20.20 23.58 -16.55
C MET A 595 -20.27 23.17 -15.08
N TYR A 596 -19.36 22.33 -14.60
CA TYR A 596 -19.31 21.86 -13.21
C TYR A 596 -18.27 22.60 -12.36
N LYS A 597 -17.78 23.77 -12.84
CA LYS A 597 -16.81 24.60 -12.09
C LYS A 597 -17.36 24.95 -10.70
N GLY A 598 -16.51 24.74 -9.68
CA GLY A 598 -16.84 24.94 -8.27
C GLY A 598 -17.41 23.71 -7.57
N ASN A 599 -17.89 22.70 -8.31
CA ASN A 599 -18.33 21.44 -7.74
C ASN A 599 -17.15 20.67 -7.13
N ARG A 600 -17.45 19.83 -6.14
CA ARG A 600 -16.47 18.94 -5.53
C ARG A 600 -16.13 17.80 -6.48
N VAL A 601 -14.86 17.41 -6.51
CA VAL A 601 -14.44 16.17 -7.17
C VAL A 601 -15.16 14.98 -6.52
N PRO A 602 -15.70 14.03 -7.29
CA PRO A 602 -16.30 12.82 -6.73
C PRO A 602 -15.34 12.04 -5.83
N TYR A 603 -15.89 11.39 -4.81
CA TYR A 603 -15.14 10.58 -3.83
C TYR A 603 -14.03 11.33 -3.08
N ALA A 604 -14.15 12.66 -2.97
CA ALA A 604 -13.24 13.52 -2.22
C ALA A 604 -13.88 14.01 -0.92
N PRO A 605 -13.77 13.29 0.19
CA PRO A 605 -14.26 13.75 1.49
C PRO A 605 -13.50 14.98 1.95
N ARG A 606 -14.16 15.95 2.61
CA ARG A 606 -13.49 17.14 3.15
C ARG A 606 -12.65 16.84 4.36
N TYR A 607 -13.07 15.87 5.16
CA TYR A 607 -12.41 15.51 6.43
C TYR A 607 -12.28 14.00 6.49
N THR A 608 -11.08 13.55 6.84
CA THR A 608 -10.80 12.18 7.28
C THR A 608 -10.03 12.24 8.57
N ALA A 609 -10.32 11.35 9.51
CA ALA A 609 -9.59 11.28 10.77
C ALA A 609 -9.57 9.86 11.31
N THR A 610 -8.47 9.48 11.92
CA THR A 610 -8.32 8.27 12.72
C THR A 610 -7.67 8.68 14.04
N ALA A 611 -8.25 8.26 15.15
CA ALA A 611 -7.65 8.46 16.46
C ALA A 611 -7.85 7.23 17.34
N GLY A 612 -6.86 6.90 18.16
CA GLY A 612 -6.92 5.71 18.98
C GLY A 612 -5.96 5.74 20.17
N ALA A 613 -6.16 4.74 21.02
CA ALA A 613 -5.32 4.46 22.17
C ALA A 613 -4.86 3.00 22.10
N LYS A 614 -3.54 2.80 22.07
CA LYS A 614 -2.89 1.49 22.19
C LYS A 614 -2.28 1.37 23.57
N TYR A 615 -2.57 0.27 24.25
CA TYR A 615 -1.98 -0.05 25.54
C TYR A 615 -1.34 -1.41 25.52
N GLN A 616 -0.10 -1.47 25.98
CA GLN A 616 0.69 -2.70 26.07
C GLN A 616 1.14 -2.90 27.51
N CYS A 617 0.88 -4.08 28.07
CA CYS A 617 1.30 -4.44 29.42
C CYS A 617 1.69 -5.91 29.51
N ALA A 618 2.50 -6.24 30.51
CA ALA A 618 2.79 -7.60 30.88
C ALA A 618 1.56 -8.21 31.59
N VAL A 619 1.18 -9.43 31.21
CA VAL A 619 0.13 -10.22 31.86
C VAL A 619 0.67 -11.64 32.06
N GLY A 620 0.99 -11.98 33.31
CA GLY A 620 1.75 -13.19 33.62
C GLY A 620 3.13 -13.16 32.93
N GLU A 621 3.50 -14.23 32.22
CA GLU A 621 4.74 -14.31 31.43
C GLU A 621 4.56 -13.80 30.00
N GLY A 622 3.37 -13.31 29.64
CA GLY A 622 3.07 -12.84 28.28
C GLY A 622 2.88 -11.33 28.20
N THR A 623 2.71 -10.85 26.97
CA THR A 623 2.46 -9.44 26.67
C THR A 623 1.06 -9.29 26.06
N LEU A 624 0.22 -8.48 26.68
CA LEU A 624 -1.09 -8.08 26.14
C LEU A 624 -0.95 -6.69 25.48
N THR A 625 -1.36 -6.62 24.23
CA THR A 625 -1.52 -5.35 23.48
C THR A 625 -2.98 -5.16 23.15
N THR A 626 -3.57 -4.07 23.56
CA THR A 626 -4.95 -3.69 23.22
C THR A 626 -4.94 -2.38 22.44
N ASN A 627 -5.87 -2.22 21.52
CA ASN A 627 -6.03 -0.98 20.76
C ASN A 627 -7.51 -0.70 20.53
N VAL A 628 -7.95 0.53 20.81
CA VAL A 628 -9.28 1.03 20.50
C VAL A 628 -9.13 2.27 19.65
N TYR A 629 -9.80 2.31 18.50
CA TYR A 629 -9.67 3.42 17.58
C TYR A 629 -10.95 3.73 16.83
N GLY A 630 -11.10 5.01 16.46
CA GLY A 630 -12.20 5.51 15.65
C GLY A 630 -11.72 5.99 14.28
N ASN A 631 -12.49 5.66 13.24
CA ASN A 631 -12.28 6.19 11.90
C ASN A 631 -13.48 7.07 11.50
N PHE A 632 -13.21 8.30 11.08
CA PHE A 632 -14.22 9.23 10.59
C PHE A 632 -13.96 9.61 9.14
N VAL A 633 -14.99 9.56 8.31
CA VAL A 633 -15.00 10.08 6.93
C VAL A 633 -16.21 10.99 6.74
N SER A 634 -15.98 12.21 6.28
CA SER A 634 -17.07 13.14 5.99
C SER A 634 -17.84 12.73 4.73
N SER A 635 -19.03 13.34 4.51
CA SER A 635 -19.80 13.10 3.30
C SER A 635 -19.04 13.47 2.03
N GLN A 636 -19.30 12.73 0.95
CA GLN A 636 -18.73 12.90 -0.38
C GLN A 636 -19.77 12.64 -1.45
N PHE A 637 -19.54 13.07 -2.66
CA PHE A 637 -20.43 12.83 -3.80
C PHE A 637 -19.89 11.70 -4.66
N SER A 638 -20.76 10.91 -5.26
CA SER A 638 -20.36 9.86 -6.20
C SER A 638 -20.28 10.35 -7.66
N ASP A 639 -20.74 11.56 -7.93
CA ASP A 639 -20.83 12.12 -9.28
C ASP A 639 -20.37 13.59 -9.34
N ILE A 640 -20.00 14.02 -10.55
CA ILE A 640 -19.46 15.37 -10.82
C ILE A 640 -20.51 16.48 -10.65
N LYS A 641 -21.80 16.16 -10.75
CA LYS A 641 -22.90 17.14 -10.57
C LYS A 641 -23.11 17.49 -9.10
N ASN A 642 -22.51 16.71 -8.20
CA ASN A 642 -22.73 16.81 -6.75
C ASN A 642 -24.21 16.62 -6.37
N THR A 643 -24.81 15.58 -6.91
CA THR A 643 -26.21 15.23 -6.66
C THR A 643 -26.41 14.94 -5.17
N GLU A 644 -27.24 15.72 -4.49
CA GLU A 644 -27.51 15.57 -3.06
C GLU A 644 -28.46 14.41 -2.77
N VAL A 645 -29.57 14.36 -3.51
CA VAL A 645 -30.56 13.29 -3.37
C VAL A 645 -30.14 12.09 -4.20
N GLY A 646 -30.00 10.93 -3.55
CA GLY A 646 -29.64 9.70 -4.26
C GLY A 646 -30.65 9.33 -5.34
N SER A 647 -30.15 8.90 -6.52
CA SER A 647 -31.02 8.39 -7.58
C SER A 647 -31.78 7.14 -7.10
N ALA A 648 -33.00 6.95 -7.60
CA ALA A 648 -33.86 5.82 -7.20
C ALA A 648 -33.14 4.46 -7.39
N ASN A 649 -32.36 4.30 -8.46
CA ASN A 649 -31.55 3.10 -8.71
C ASN A 649 -30.26 3.00 -7.87
N GLY A 650 -29.96 4.01 -7.03
CA GLY A 650 -28.80 4.03 -6.15
C GLY A 650 -27.46 4.40 -6.82
N ASN A 651 -27.42 4.61 -8.14
CA ASN A 651 -26.16 4.75 -8.90
C ASN A 651 -25.39 6.03 -8.60
N ILE A 652 -26.08 7.13 -8.35
CA ILE A 652 -25.47 8.43 -8.08
C ILE A 652 -26.11 9.08 -6.84
N GLY A 653 -25.39 10.03 -6.26
CA GLY A 653 -25.85 10.84 -5.14
C GLY A 653 -24.85 10.97 -4.01
N LEU A 654 -25.28 11.63 -2.96
CA LEU A 654 -24.47 11.80 -1.74
C LEU A 654 -24.14 10.45 -1.09
N ILE A 655 -22.90 10.27 -0.70
CA ILE A 655 -22.43 9.23 0.19
C ILE A 655 -22.34 9.84 1.59
N PRO A 656 -23.13 9.38 2.57
CA PRO A 656 -23.20 9.99 3.89
C PRO A 656 -21.90 9.85 4.66
N LYS A 657 -21.64 10.76 5.60
CA LYS A 657 -20.57 10.64 6.58
C LYS A 657 -20.76 9.41 7.47
N PHE A 658 -19.67 8.84 7.90
CA PHE A 658 -19.68 7.72 8.86
C PHE A 658 -18.56 7.82 9.87
N PHE A 659 -18.78 7.19 11.02
CA PHE A 659 -17.80 6.96 12.07
C PHE A 659 -17.85 5.49 12.45
N LEU A 660 -16.69 4.84 12.51
CA LEU A 660 -16.53 3.44 12.89
C LEU A 660 -15.67 3.37 14.15
N LEU A 661 -16.16 2.68 15.15
CA LEU A 661 -15.38 2.34 16.34
C LEU A 661 -14.88 0.91 16.21
N ASN A 662 -13.61 0.68 16.47
CA ASN A 662 -12.94 -0.60 16.31
C ASN A 662 -12.10 -0.90 17.55
N ALA A 663 -11.93 -2.17 17.86
CA ALA A 663 -11.05 -2.62 18.93
C ALA A 663 -10.29 -3.88 18.53
N THR A 664 -9.04 -3.97 18.96
CA THR A 664 -8.22 -5.16 18.77
C THR A 664 -7.51 -5.52 20.07
N ALA A 665 -7.25 -6.81 20.26
CA ALA A 665 -6.44 -7.32 21.35
C ALA A 665 -5.50 -8.40 20.83
N ASN A 666 -4.26 -8.39 21.28
CA ASN A 666 -3.26 -9.38 20.93
C ASN A 666 -2.49 -9.80 22.20
N TYR A 667 -2.50 -11.09 22.53
CA TYR A 667 -1.76 -11.65 23.64
C TYR A 667 -0.70 -12.60 23.12
N SER A 668 0.58 -12.25 23.37
CA SER A 668 1.73 -13.06 23.00
C SER A 668 2.30 -13.73 24.25
N TYR A 669 2.39 -15.06 24.22
CA TYR A 669 2.92 -15.88 25.31
C TYR A 669 3.84 -16.96 24.75
N LYS A 670 5.15 -16.85 24.98
CA LYS A 670 6.16 -17.74 24.41
C LYS A 670 5.98 -17.85 22.88
N GLN A 671 5.73 -19.04 22.36
CA GLN A 671 5.47 -19.32 20.94
C GLN A 671 4.02 -19.05 20.50
N TRP A 672 3.11 -18.83 21.45
CA TRP A 672 1.68 -18.61 21.18
C TRP A 672 1.34 -17.15 20.97
N ASN A 673 0.41 -16.91 20.08
CA ASN A 673 -0.18 -15.61 19.83
C ASN A 673 -1.71 -15.75 19.75
N PHE A 674 -2.42 -15.05 20.59
CA PHE A 674 -3.89 -15.00 20.58
C PHE A 674 -4.31 -13.60 20.13
N ASN A 675 -5.21 -13.51 19.15
CA ASN A 675 -5.67 -12.24 18.64
C ASN A 675 -7.19 -12.17 18.56
N LEU A 676 -7.72 -10.98 18.79
CA LEU A 676 -9.12 -10.63 18.62
C LEU A 676 -9.20 -9.32 17.84
N ASN A 677 -9.97 -9.31 16.77
CA ASN A 677 -10.24 -8.12 15.97
C ASN A 677 -11.75 -7.92 15.92
N ALA A 678 -12.22 -6.75 16.32
CA ALA A 678 -13.63 -6.39 16.32
C ALA A 678 -13.78 -5.01 15.62
N LEU A 679 -14.31 -5.05 14.40
CA LEU A 679 -14.50 -3.89 13.55
C LEU A 679 -15.98 -3.45 13.56
N ASN A 680 -16.18 -2.13 13.42
CA ASN A 680 -17.51 -1.52 13.40
C ASN A 680 -18.36 -1.94 14.62
N LEU A 681 -17.78 -1.79 15.82
CA LEU A 681 -18.43 -2.16 17.11
C LEU A 681 -19.80 -1.51 17.34
N LEU A 682 -20.02 -0.33 16.75
CA LEU A 682 -21.31 0.36 16.81
C LEU A 682 -22.34 -0.20 15.83
N ASN A 683 -22.00 -1.24 15.09
CA ASN A 683 -22.82 -1.86 14.04
C ASN A 683 -23.42 -0.81 13.08
N ARG A 684 -22.62 0.21 12.71
CA ARG A 684 -23.07 1.28 11.82
C ARG A 684 -23.36 0.72 10.44
N LYS A 685 -24.56 0.93 9.94
CA LYS A 685 -24.92 0.68 8.54
C LYS A 685 -24.39 1.85 7.71
N TYR A 686 -23.51 1.56 6.76
CA TYR A 686 -22.86 2.57 5.91
C TYR A 686 -22.44 1.96 4.56
N PHE A 687 -22.09 2.82 3.66
CA PHE A 687 -21.50 2.45 2.37
C PHE A 687 -20.43 3.48 1.96
N THR A 688 -19.49 3.05 1.15
CA THR A 688 -18.35 3.87 0.72
C THR A 688 -18.43 4.24 -0.76
N THR A 689 -19.31 3.56 -1.53
CA THR A 689 -19.41 3.79 -2.98
C THR A 689 -20.82 3.56 -3.50
N ARG A 690 -21.13 4.27 -4.57
CA ARG A 690 -22.26 4.07 -5.49
C ARG A 690 -21.69 3.78 -6.86
N HIS A 691 -22.14 2.75 -7.52
CA HIS A 691 -21.53 2.33 -8.79
C HIS A 691 -22.57 1.91 -9.82
N SER A 692 -22.57 2.59 -10.98
CA SER A 692 -23.56 2.31 -12.05
C SER A 692 -23.39 0.92 -12.66
N ALA A 693 -22.16 0.46 -12.86
CA ALA A 693 -21.88 -0.86 -13.46
C ALA A 693 -22.30 -2.03 -12.55
N TRP A 694 -22.37 -1.82 -11.23
CA TRP A 694 -22.79 -2.86 -10.28
C TRP A 694 -24.19 -2.60 -9.70
N GLY A 695 -24.86 -1.61 -10.24
CA GLY A 695 -26.29 -1.36 -10.03
C GLY A 695 -26.61 -0.72 -8.69
N GLY A 696 -25.81 0.23 -8.21
CA GLY A 696 -26.23 1.11 -7.14
C GLY A 696 -25.30 1.20 -5.93
N ILE A 697 -25.89 1.28 -4.75
CA ILE A 697 -25.21 1.39 -3.46
C ILE A 697 -24.50 0.09 -3.15
N MET A 698 -23.20 0.15 -2.86
CA MET A 698 -22.41 -0.98 -2.38
C MET A 698 -22.31 -0.92 -0.87
N PRO A 699 -23.10 -1.74 -0.15
CA PRO A 699 -23.07 -1.76 1.31
C PRO A 699 -21.69 -2.19 1.84
N ALA A 700 -21.24 -1.57 2.91
CA ALA A 700 -20.07 -1.96 3.64
C ALA A 700 -20.42 -2.95 4.78
N ALA A 701 -19.41 -3.69 5.25
CA ALA A 701 -19.61 -4.70 6.28
C ALA A 701 -20.17 -4.10 7.58
N THR A 702 -21.12 -4.78 8.17
CA THR A 702 -21.62 -4.55 9.51
C THR A 702 -20.56 -4.95 10.55
N ILE A 703 -20.93 -5.21 11.80
CA ILE A 703 -19.96 -5.64 12.81
C ILE A 703 -19.22 -6.91 12.35
N SER A 704 -17.90 -6.88 12.40
CA SER A 704 -17.03 -8.01 12.08
C SER A 704 -16.17 -8.36 13.29
N VAL A 705 -16.21 -9.61 13.72
CA VAL A 705 -15.40 -10.13 14.82
C VAL A 705 -14.64 -11.35 14.35
N LEU A 706 -13.32 -11.32 14.52
CA LEU A 706 -12.38 -12.40 14.21
C LEU A 706 -11.53 -12.69 15.42
N GLY A 707 -11.58 -13.92 15.94
CA GLY A 707 -10.67 -14.42 16.95
C GLY A 707 -9.67 -15.38 16.36
N GLY A 708 -8.45 -15.40 16.86
CA GLY A 708 -7.43 -16.27 16.28
C GLY A 708 -6.36 -16.73 17.25
N VAL A 709 -5.67 -17.78 16.83
CA VAL A 709 -4.51 -18.36 17.50
C VAL A 709 -3.39 -18.59 16.49
N GLY A 710 -2.19 -18.19 16.88
CA GLY A 710 -0.96 -18.45 16.14
C GLY A 710 0.03 -19.22 17.00
N TYR A 711 0.86 -20.03 16.36
CA TYR A 711 1.97 -20.74 17.00
C TYR A 711 3.22 -20.65 16.12
N GLN A 712 4.37 -20.41 16.74
CA GLN A 712 5.68 -20.38 16.09
C GLN A 712 6.54 -21.52 16.62
N PHE A 713 7.07 -22.36 15.69
CA PHE A 713 7.95 -23.47 16.00
C PHE A 713 9.41 -23.03 16.05
#